data_ec07d01d25d763f6d9664670c5e37cf0
#
_entry.id   ec07d01d25d763f6d9664670c5e37cf0
#
_cell.length_a   1.000
_cell.length_b   1.000
_cell.length_c   1.000
_cell.angle_alpha   90.00
_cell.angle_beta   90.00
_cell.angle_gamma   90.00
#
_symmetry.space_group_name_H-M   'P 1'
#
loop_
_entity.id
_entity.type
_entity.pdbx_description
1 polymer ?
#
loop_
_entity_poly.entity_id
_entity_poly.type
_entity_poly.pdbx_seq_one_letter_code
_entity_poly.pdbx_strand_id
1 'polypeptide(L)'
;MFVVGQRWLSSAENQLGLGIIQAVDNRSVTIAFPAAEEERIYALNASPLVRVQFQVGDRIRSSEGWQLVVEQVIDNQGFSIYLGKRLDTEEEAVLPEMQLDHKITFSKPQDRLFSAQIDRADRFALRYQALQHQQAQFLSPHRGMRGIRASLIPHQLHIAKEVGQRLAPRVLLADEVGLGKTIEAGMILQQQLFAGRSERVLILVPESLQHQWLVEMLRRFNLKFSLFDEERCADFDRSEDDETPADNPFESESLVIASIQWLATHPHRAAQLLGCEWDMLIVDEAHHLAWSVDTPSEAYLLVEKLAKQIPSVLLLTATPEQLGQESHFARLALLDPDRFYDYEAFVAEQQAYKPVADAVATLLNDKPLTAAEQNSIAELLSEEDTEPMFKVINGKNIAESDRLQARQSLISELIDRHGTSRVLFRNTRQGVKGFPHRIYHQITLEMPSQYANALKVMNMMGDLTIAEQLYPESLFQRMNPAAKWTEFDPRVEWLISFLKNHREEKILLICKQAQTAISLEQALREREGIRSAVFHEKMSIVERDKAAAYFAQQEDGAQVLISSNIGSEGRNFQFASQLILFNLPDNPDLLEQSIGRLDRIGQKQDIQIYVPCFENTMQMVLASWYHQGLNAFEETCPMGSTLFREFGETLQNYLRTPQAVGFEEFLAKTRARQQQLKIALEQGRDRLLELNSNGGEAAQTLAQAIQAEDNNPHLVNFALNLFDVIGLEQEDLGEQSIVITPTGHMLVPDFPGIEEDGTTVTFDRELALTREELAFLTWDHPMIRNGIDLIVSGDIGKCAVSLLINKHLPPGTLLLETIYVLETQAPKGLNLSRFLPPTPIRVLLDNKGNNMATQVSFTGLEKQLKPVNKQMANQIVTMAKNDIRKLIAISEQRVQPQAQTMMQEAKQLADNALSAELHRLTALQAVNKNIRADEIALLEAQKSQTLHHLTQATWRLDSLRVIVSMQES
;
A
#
# COMPACT_ATOMS: atom_id res chain seq x y z
N MET A 1 -29.04 -20.16 -6.36
CA MET A 1 -29.88 -19.19 -5.67
C MET A 1 -29.48 -19.22 -4.19
N PHE A 2 -29.10 -18.10 -3.63
CA PHE A 2 -28.77 -18.00 -2.21
C PHE A 2 -30.04 -18.01 -1.37
N VAL A 3 -30.04 -18.80 -0.29
CA VAL A 3 -31.17 -18.89 0.66
C VAL A 3 -30.62 -18.82 2.08
N VAL A 4 -31.25 -18.06 2.95
CA VAL A 4 -30.86 -17.89 4.37
C VAL A 4 -30.76 -19.25 5.05
N GLY A 5 -29.67 -19.55 5.71
CA GLY A 5 -29.37 -20.82 6.38
C GLY A 5 -28.62 -21.85 5.54
N GLN A 6 -28.40 -21.64 4.26
CA GLN A 6 -27.51 -22.49 3.45
C GLN A 6 -26.07 -22.43 3.91
N ARG A 7 -25.33 -23.50 3.62
CA ARG A 7 -23.91 -23.60 3.95
C ARG A 7 -23.01 -23.34 2.74
N TRP A 8 -22.14 -22.38 2.91
CA TRP A 8 -21.22 -21.93 1.85
C TRP A 8 -19.79 -21.80 2.37
N LEU A 9 -18.83 -21.95 1.48
CA LEU A 9 -17.40 -21.67 1.71
C LEU A 9 -17.00 -20.46 0.90
N SER A 10 -16.12 -19.65 1.46
CA SER A 10 -15.35 -18.69 0.69
C SER A 10 -14.16 -19.39 0.05
N SER A 11 -14.10 -19.48 -1.27
CA SER A 11 -12.93 -20.01 -1.99
C SER A 11 -11.72 -19.08 -1.91
N ALA A 12 -11.93 -17.79 -1.62
CA ALA A 12 -10.87 -16.82 -1.38
C ALA A 12 -10.33 -16.86 0.06
N GLU A 13 -11.13 -17.37 1.03
CA GLU A 13 -10.83 -17.27 2.46
C GLU A 13 -11.19 -18.58 3.19
N ASN A 14 -10.56 -19.67 2.79
CA ASN A 14 -10.85 -21.01 3.34
C ASN A 14 -10.64 -21.13 4.87
N GLN A 15 -9.78 -20.26 5.43
CA GLN A 15 -9.52 -20.19 6.87
C GLN A 15 -10.74 -19.77 7.68
N LEU A 16 -11.75 -19.15 7.07
CA LEU A 16 -12.99 -18.80 7.76
C LEU A 16 -13.84 -20.02 8.11
N GLY A 17 -13.62 -21.15 7.42
CA GLY A 17 -14.40 -22.36 7.63
C GLY A 17 -15.74 -22.33 6.89
N LEU A 18 -16.72 -23.12 7.41
CA LEU A 18 -18.04 -23.23 6.80
C LEU A 18 -18.98 -22.14 7.28
N GLY A 19 -19.37 -21.26 6.37
CA GLY A 19 -20.28 -20.17 6.62
C GLY A 19 -21.77 -20.56 6.57
N ILE A 20 -22.61 -19.74 7.17
CA ILE A 20 -24.08 -19.81 7.13
C ILE A 20 -24.59 -18.50 6.54
N ILE A 21 -25.45 -18.55 5.53
CA ILE A 21 -26.13 -17.35 5.06
C ILE A 21 -27.08 -16.84 6.16
N GLN A 22 -26.88 -15.60 6.57
CA GLN A 22 -27.75 -14.90 7.52
C GLN A 22 -28.80 -14.02 6.84
N ALA A 23 -28.41 -13.30 5.79
CA ALA A 23 -29.29 -12.43 5.03
C ALA A 23 -28.93 -12.47 3.54
N VAL A 24 -29.94 -12.21 2.70
CA VAL A 24 -29.78 -12.08 1.25
C VAL A 24 -30.55 -10.85 0.82
N ASP A 25 -29.85 -9.86 0.31
CA ASP A 25 -30.40 -8.64 -0.24
C ASP A 25 -30.37 -8.68 -1.79
N ASN A 26 -30.87 -7.65 -2.44
CA ASN A 26 -30.95 -7.60 -3.90
C ASN A 26 -29.56 -7.64 -4.60
N ARG A 27 -28.48 -7.24 -3.91
CA ARG A 27 -27.14 -7.13 -4.47
C ARG A 27 -26.07 -7.88 -3.68
N SER A 28 -26.36 -8.27 -2.44
CA SER A 28 -25.40 -8.86 -1.51
C SER A 28 -25.94 -10.06 -0.76
N VAL A 29 -25.05 -10.86 -0.23
CA VAL A 29 -25.30 -11.96 0.68
C VAL A 29 -24.42 -11.82 1.91
N THR A 30 -25.01 -11.86 3.09
CA THR A 30 -24.32 -11.83 4.38
C THR A 30 -24.14 -13.25 4.89
N ILE A 31 -22.89 -13.61 5.19
CA ILE A 31 -22.52 -14.94 5.64
C ILE A 31 -21.76 -14.85 6.97
N ALA A 32 -22.29 -15.49 8.00
CA ALA A 32 -21.54 -15.71 9.24
C ALA A 32 -20.65 -16.94 9.13
N PHE A 33 -19.43 -16.82 9.62
CA PHE A 33 -18.43 -17.90 9.73
C PHE A 33 -18.17 -18.22 11.22
N PRO A 34 -18.97 -19.10 11.83
CA PRO A 34 -18.92 -19.34 13.28
C PRO A 34 -17.58 -19.89 13.77
N ALA A 35 -16.82 -20.57 12.91
CA ALA A 35 -15.51 -21.10 13.27
C ALA A 35 -14.44 -20.01 13.38
N ALA A 36 -14.60 -18.90 12.69
CA ALA A 36 -13.71 -17.74 12.73
C ALA A 36 -14.27 -16.59 13.58
N GLU A 37 -15.53 -16.72 14.06
CA GLU A 37 -16.24 -15.64 14.77
C GLU A 37 -16.36 -14.35 13.96
N GLU A 38 -16.53 -14.49 12.63
CA GLU A 38 -16.58 -13.38 11.70
C GLU A 38 -17.83 -13.42 10.82
N GLU A 39 -18.23 -12.26 10.32
CA GLU A 39 -19.30 -12.08 9.35
C GLU A 39 -18.74 -11.39 8.10
N ARG A 40 -19.25 -11.77 6.92
CA ARG A 40 -18.82 -11.22 5.63
C ARG A 40 -20.01 -10.92 4.75
N ILE A 41 -19.88 -9.83 4.00
CA ILE A 41 -20.84 -9.45 2.96
C ILE A 41 -20.18 -9.66 1.59
N TYR A 42 -20.84 -10.44 0.73
CA TYR A 42 -20.37 -10.72 -0.61
C TYR A 42 -21.39 -10.22 -1.64
N ALA A 43 -20.89 -9.68 -2.77
CA ALA A 43 -21.77 -9.35 -3.89
C ALA A 43 -22.39 -10.64 -4.49
N LEU A 44 -23.68 -10.60 -4.86
CA LEU A 44 -24.34 -11.76 -5.47
C LEU A 44 -23.72 -12.18 -6.80
N ASN A 45 -23.23 -11.22 -7.58
CA ASN A 45 -22.56 -11.46 -8.84
C ASN A 45 -21.05 -11.54 -8.62
N ALA A 46 -20.43 -12.62 -9.09
CA ALA A 46 -18.99 -12.87 -8.97
C ALA A 46 -18.46 -13.06 -7.53
N SER A 47 -19.29 -13.57 -6.62
CA SER A 47 -18.83 -13.91 -5.27
C SER A 47 -17.92 -15.17 -5.30
N PRO A 48 -16.81 -15.17 -4.54
CA PRO A 48 -15.93 -16.33 -4.42
C PRO A 48 -16.54 -17.37 -3.44
N LEU A 49 -17.81 -17.74 -3.65
CA LEU A 49 -18.57 -18.61 -2.77
C LEU A 49 -18.85 -19.92 -3.45
N VAL A 50 -18.60 -21.03 -2.72
CA VAL A 50 -18.88 -22.38 -3.17
C VAL A 50 -19.90 -23.02 -2.22
N ARG A 51 -21.03 -23.47 -2.78
CA ARG A 51 -22.04 -24.14 -1.99
C ARG A 51 -21.57 -25.53 -1.58
N VAL A 52 -21.83 -25.86 -0.32
CA VAL A 52 -21.50 -27.16 0.25
C VAL A 52 -22.71 -28.08 0.24
N GLN A 53 -22.59 -29.17 -0.47
CA GLN A 53 -23.61 -30.24 -0.51
C GLN A 53 -22.93 -31.61 -0.45
N PHE A 54 -23.52 -32.53 0.36
CA PHE A 54 -23.04 -33.89 0.52
C PHE A 54 -23.92 -34.85 -0.27
N GLN A 55 -23.34 -35.98 -0.68
CA GLN A 55 -24.00 -37.03 -1.45
C GLN A 55 -24.23 -38.25 -0.60
N VAL A 56 -25.08 -39.17 -1.10
CA VAL A 56 -25.27 -40.48 -0.48
C VAL A 56 -23.95 -41.24 -0.36
N GLY A 57 -23.67 -41.73 0.85
CA GLY A 57 -22.40 -42.39 1.22
C GLY A 57 -21.39 -41.46 1.91
N ASP A 58 -21.59 -40.16 1.90
CA ASP A 58 -20.71 -39.25 2.61
C ASP A 58 -20.87 -39.32 4.13
N ARG A 59 -19.78 -39.09 4.85
CA ARG A 59 -19.79 -38.97 6.30
C ARG A 59 -19.79 -37.51 6.66
N ILE A 60 -20.84 -37.09 7.35
CA ILE A 60 -21.02 -35.72 7.77
C ILE A 60 -21.06 -35.65 9.31
N ARG A 61 -20.70 -34.48 9.85
CA ARG A 61 -20.64 -34.22 11.28
C ARG A 61 -21.62 -33.12 11.66
N SER A 62 -22.36 -33.39 12.74
CA SER A 62 -23.21 -32.39 13.38
C SER A 62 -22.38 -31.36 14.18
N SER A 63 -22.89 -30.16 14.34
CA SER A 63 -22.36 -29.14 15.27
C SER A 63 -22.29 -29.63 16.73
N GLU A 64 -23.07 -30.63 17.09
CA GLU A 64 -23.03 -31.31 18.40
C GLU A 64 -21.93 -32.37 18.48
N GLY A 65 -21.21 -32.67 17.40
CA GLY A 65 -20.05 -33.54 17.36
C GLY A 65 -20.30 -34.98 16.95
N TRP A 66 -21.56 -35.43 16.83
CA TRP A 66 -21.88 -36.80 16.32
C TRP A 66 -21.77 -36.87 14.80
N GLN A 67 -21.55 -38.04 14.25
CA GLN A 67 -21.36 -38.27 12.81
C GLN A 67 -22.49 -39.11 12.21
N LEU A 68 -22.86 -38.80 10.96
CA LEU A 68 -23.88 -39.47 10.15
C LEU A 68 -23.27 -39.95 8.83
N VAL A 69 -23.66 -41.16 8.39
CA VAL A 69 -23.46 -41.61 7.00
C VAL A 69 -24.72 -41.29 6.23
N VAL A 70 -24.61 -40.46 5.18
CA VAL A 70 -25.74 -40.02 4.36
C VAL A 70 -26.28 -41.21 3.56
N GLU A 71 -27.53 -41.57 3.79
CA GLU A 71 -28.26 -42.62 3.01
C GLU A 71 -29.25 -41.98 2.03
N GLN A 72 -29.76 -40.78 2.33
CA GLN A 72 -30.67 -40.03 1.48
C GLN A 72 -30.48 -38.52 1.68
N VAL A 73 -30.58 -37.77 0.59
CA VAL A 73 -30.59 -36.30 0.61
C VAL A 73 -31.93 -35.79 0.11
N ILE A 74 -32.59 -34.95 0.87
CA ILE A 74 -33.85 -34.29 0.53
C ILE A 74 -33.59 -32.82 0.33
N ASP A 75 -33.99 -32.28 -0.84
CA ASP A 75 -34.01 -30.85 -1.09
C ASP A 75 -35.38 -30.27 -0.64
N ASN A 76 -35.35 -29.39 0.29
CA ASN A 76 -36.52 -28.67 0.77
C ASN A 76 -36.36 -27.17 0.51
N GLN A 77 -36.87 -26.69 -0.61
CA GLN A 77 -36.84 -25.27 -1.02
C GLN A 77 -35.43 -24.66 -1.06
N GLY A 78 -34.47 -25.46 -1.55
CA GLY A 78 -33.10 -25.02 -1.65
C GLY A 78 -32.24 -25.37 -0.42
N PHE A 79 -32.81 -26.02 0.60
CA PHE A 79 -32.10 -26.59 1.75
C PHE A 79 -31.84 -28.06 1.59
N SER A 80 -30.65 -28.53 1.96
CA SER A 80 -30.35 -29.96 2.03
C SER A 80 -30.64 -30.49 3.42
N ILE A 81 -31.40 -31.58 3.47
CA ILE A 81 -31.64 -32.40 4.68
C ILE A 81 -31.05 -33.78 4.44
N TYR A 82 -30.12 -34.14 5.31
CA TYR A 82 -29.42 -35.42 5.21
C TYR A 82 -30.04 -36.44 6.17
N LEU A 83 -30.45 -37.60 5.62
CA LEU A 83 -30.96 -38.72 6.36
C LEU A 83 -29.93 -39.83 6.31
N GLY A 84 -29.74 -40.53 7.42
CA GLY A 84 -28.82 -41.68 7.46
C GLY A 84 -28.64 -42.23 8.85
N LYS A 85 -27.62 -43.04 9.04
CA LYS A 85 -27.33 -43.65 10.32
C LYS A 85 -26.17 -42.98 11.05
N ARG A 86 -26.36 -42.78 12.32
CA ARG A 86 -25.31 -42.29 13.21
C ARG A 86 -24.24 -43.38 13.35
N LEU A 87 -22.97 -42.94 13.38
CA LEU A 87 -21.82 -43.87 13.52
C LEU A 87 -21.59 -44.35 14.96
N ASP A 88 -22.09 -43.59 15.94
CA ASP A 88 -21.93 -43.90 17.39
C ASP A 88 -23.03 -44.80 17.94
N THR A 89 -24.28 -44.62 17.46
CA THR A 89 -25.46 -45.36 17.99
C THR A 89 -26.11 -46.29 16.98
N GLU A 90 -25.70 -46.26 15.72
CA GLU A 90 -26.34 -46.98 14.59
C GLU A 90 -27.84 -46.63 14.36
N GLU A 91 -28.39 -45.63 15.04
CA GLU A 91 -29.75 -45.18 14.93
C GLU A 91 -29.95 -44.29 13.69
N GLU A 92 -31.15 -44.35 13.12
CA GLU A 92 -31.54 -43.41 12.04
C GLU A 92 -31.60 -42.00 12.58
N ALA A 93 -30.97 -41.07 11.90
CA ALA A 93 -30.94 -39.64 12.27
C ALA A 93 -31.14 -38.74 11.06
N VAL A 94 -31.62 -37.55 11.35
CA VAL A 94 -31.86 -36.48 10.37
C VAL A 94 -30.92 -35.34 10.73
N LEU A 95 -30.11 -34.86 9.78
CA LEU A 95 -29.21 -33.74 9.95
C LEU A 95 -29.51 -32.65 8.92
N PRO A 96 -30.19 -31.55 9.31
CA PRO A 96 -30.37 -30.40 8.46
C PRO A 96 -29.05 -29.70 8.14
N GLU A 97 -28.94 -29.12 6.94
CA GLU A 97 -27.76 -28.41 6.49
C GLU A 97 -27.28 -27.34 7.48
N MET A 98 -28.21 -26.64 8.14
CA MET A 98 -27.90 -25.64 9.17
C MET A 98 -27.14 -26.18 10.39
N GLN A 99 -27.30 -27.46 10.72
CA GLN A 99 -26.72 -28.12 11.89
C GLN A 99 -25.39 -28.83 11.57
N LEU A 100 -24.84 -28.64 10.38
CA LEU A 100 -23.52 -29.16 10.03
C LEU A 100 -22.41 -28.48 10.87
N ASP A 101 -21.39 -29.23 11.20
CA ASP A 101 -20.21 -28.73 11.90
C ASP A 101 -19.55 -27.64 11.09
N HIS A 102 -19.15 -26.55 11.75
CA HIS A 102 -18.52 -25.38 11.14
C HIS A 102 -17.09 -25.67 10.68
N LYS A 103 -16.45 -26.72 11.17
CA LYS A 103 -15.07 -27.14 10.89
C LYS A 103 -14.96 -28.26 9.85
N ILE A 104 -15.90 -28.35 8.90
CA ILE A 104 -15.89 -29.41 7.89
C ILE A 104 -14.79 -29.16 6.86
N THR A 105 -13.98 -30.22 6.64
CA THR A 105 -12.97 -30.28 5.57
C THR A 105 -13.52 -31.03 4.37
N PHE A 106 -13.42 -30.39 3.18
CA PHE A 106 -13.95 -30.96 1.94
C PHE A 106 -12.96 -31.88 1.23
N SER A 107 -13.52 -32.82 0.46
CA SER A 107 -12.84 -33.82 -0.36
C SER A 107 -11.52 -34.35 0.25
N LYS A 108 -11.62 -35.37 1.08
CA LYS A 108 -10.43 -36.02 1.63
C LYS A 108 -9.57 -36.53 0.48
N PRO A 109 -8.25 -36.26 0.46
CA PRO A 109 -7.35 -36.71 -0.61
C PRO A 109 -7.41 -38.24 -0.86
N GLN A 110 -7.62 -39.02 0.19
CA GLN A 110 -7.76 -40.46 0.10
C GLN A 110 -9.02 -40.90 -0.67
N ASP A 111 -10.13 -40.17 -0.54
CA ASP A 111 -11.38 -40.51 -1.22
C ASP A 111 -11.23 -40.24 -2.71
N ARG A 112 -10.56 -39.16 -3.10
CA ARG A 112 -10.17 -38.87 -4.49
C ARG A 112 -9.26 -39.95 -5.06
N LEU A 113 -8.23 -40.36 -4.31
CA LEU A 113 -7.31 -41.42 -4.72
C LEU A 113 -8.06 -42.73 -4.99
N PHE A 114 -8.96 -43.14 -4.09
CA PHE A 114 -9.69 -44.41 -4.19
C PHE A 114 -10.85 -44.36 -5.20
N SER A 115 -11.31 -43.17 -5.59
CA SER A 115 -12.28 -42.99 -6.68
C SER A 115 -11.64 -42.72 -8.05
N ALA A 116 -10.34 -42.94 -8.18
CA ALA A 116 -9.58 -42.80 -9.42
C ALA A 116 -9.48 -41.33 -9.95
N GLN A 117 -9.69 -40.34 -9.11
CA GLN A 117 -9.48 -38.91 -9.38
C GLN A 117 -8.03 -38.55 -9.11
N ILE A 118 -7.09 -39.16 -9.84
CA ILE A 118 -5.65 -38.99 -9.60
C ILE A 118 -5.10 -37.89 -10.45
N ASP A 119 -4.40 -36.93 -9.82
CA ASP A 119 -3.72 -35.83 -10.45
C ASP A 119 -2.36 -36.25 -11.03
N ARG A 120 -1.81 -35.40 -11.91
CA ARG A 120 -0.42 -35.53 -12.35
C ARG A 120 0.54 -35.19 -11.21
N ALA A 121 1.74 -35.77 -11.25
CA ALA A 121 2.75 -35.58 -10.21
C ALA A 121 3.23 -34.15 -10.07
N ASP A 122 3.29 -33.39 -11.20
CA ASP A 122 3.65 -31.98 -11.22
C ASP A 122 2.64 -31.12 -10.45
N ARG A 123 1.35 -31.44 -10.49
CA ARG A 123 0.30 -30.75 -9.72
C ARG A 123 0.45 -30.98 -8.21
N PHE A 124 0.80 -32.19 -7.79
CA PHE A 124 1.10 -32.49 -6.38
C PHE A 124 2.34 -31.68 -5.91
N ALA A 125 3.37 -31.65 -6.75
CA ALA A 125 4.59 -30.91 -6.45
C ALA A 125 4.32 -29.41 -6.33
N LEU A 126 3.55 -28.84 -7.27
CA LEU A 126 3.14 -27.43 -7.24
C LEU A 126 2.33 -27.12 -5.96
N ARG A 127 1.37 -28.00 -5.57
CA ARG A 127 0.59 -27.80 -4.35
C ARG A 127 1.47 -27.73 -3.10
N TYR A 128 2.41 -28.64 -2.96
CA TYR A 128 3.34 -28.63 -1.83
C TYR A 128 4.22 -27.39 -1.82
N GLN A 129 4.74 -26.97 -2.98
CA GLN A 129 5.48 -25.71 -3.11
C GLN A 129 4.61 -24.50 -2.77
N ALA A 130 3.36 -24.45 -3.23
CA ALA A 130 2.41 -23.41 -2.91
C ALA A 130 2.17 -23.28 -1.41
N LEU A 131 1.97 -24.41 -0.70
CA LEU A 131 1.86 -24.43 0.77
C LEU A 131 3.12 -23.91 1.47
N GLN A 132 4.31 -24.32 1.01
CA GLN A 132 5.58 -23.84 1.56
C GLN A 132 5.76 -22.32 1.33
N HIS A 133 5.45 -21.85 0.15
CA HIS A 133 5.51 -20.43 -0.17
C HIS A 133 4.45 -19.65 0.61
N GLN A 134 3.23 -20.16 0.73
CA GLN A 134 2.19 -19.52 1.55
C GLN A 134 2.67 -19.34 2.99
N GLN A 135 3.21 -20.38 3.61
CA GLN A 135 3.80 -20.30 4.94
C GLN A 135 4.91 -19.23 5.02
N ALA A 136 5.88 -19.25 4.09
CA ALA A 136 6.97 -18.29 4.04
C ALA A 136 6.47 -16.85 3.87
N GLN A 137 5.40 -16.66 3.06
CA GLN A 137 4.79 -15.36 2.85
C GLN A 137 4.20 -14.79 4.16
N PHE A 138 3.47 -15.60 4.90
CA PHE A 138 2.87 -15.14 6.17
C PHE A 138 3.91 -14.80 7.23
N LEU A 139 5.04 -15.50 7.24
CA LEU A 139 6.15 -15.28 8.18
C LEU A 139 7.09 -14.14 7.73
N SER A 140 6.99 -13.68 6.49
CA SER A 140 7.89 -12.62 6.00
C SER A 140 7.62 -11.28 6.71
N PRO A 141 8.64 -10.66 7.33
CA PRO A 141 8.53 -9.34 7.93
C PRO A 141 8.34 -8.22 6.89
N HIS A 142 8.52 -8.53 5.60
CA HIS A 142 8.44 -7.57 4.49
C HIS A 142 7.09 -7.63 3.75
N ARG A 143 6.17 -8.48 4.21
CA ARG A 143 4.84 -8.63 3.63
C ARG A 143 4.08 -7.31 3.65
N GLY A 144 3.52 -6.91 2.52
CA GLY A 144 2.82 -5.63 2.34
C GLY A 144 3.74 -4.44 2.02
N MET A 145 5.07 -4.64 2.01
CA MET A 145 6.04 -3.60 1.62
C MET A 145 6.82 -3.96 0.34
N ARG A 146 7.11 -5.23 0.11
CA ARG A 146 7.92 -5.69 -1.04
C ARG A 146 7.17 -5.65 -2.37
N GLY A 147 5.83 -5.75 -2.36
CA GLY A 147 4.97 -5.76 -3.55
C GLY A 147 4.75 -4.39 -4.18
N ILE A 148 5.31 -3.35 -3.62
CA ILE A 148 5.06 -1.98 -4.03
C ILE A 148 5.90 -1.65 -5.26
N ARG A 149 5.26 -1.10 -6.28
CA ARG A 149 5.91 -0.58 -7.47
C ARG A 149 6.43 0.84 -7.21
N ALA A 150 7.44 0.91 -6.34
CA ALA A 150 8.14 2.14 -5.98
C ALA A 150 9.61 1.85 -5.66
N SER A 151 10.44 2.88 -5.68
CA SER A 151 11.82 2.79 -5.21
C SER A 151 11.87 2.44 -3.72
N LEU A 152 12.84 1.64 -3.32
CA LEU A 152 13.01 1.23 -1.92
C LEU A 152 13.70 2.33 -1.12
N ILE A 153 12.92 3.27 -0.61
CA ILE A 153 13.41 4.43 0.12
C ILE A 153 13.42 4.12 1.63
N PRO A 154 14.59 4.15 2.30
CA PRO A 154 14.73 3.67 3.67
C PRO A 154 13.76 4.28 4.67
N HIS A 155 13.61 5.62 4.72
CA HIS A 155 12.71 6.27 5.67
C HIS A 155 11.25 5.89 5.46
N GLN A 156 10.79 5.78 4.19
CA GLN A 156 9.41 5.36 3.89
C GLN A 156 9.14 3.94 4.38
N LEU A 157 10.08 3.02 4.15
CA LEU A 157 9.98 1.63 4.62
C LEU A 157 10.00 1.56 6.15
N HIS A 158 10.79 2.41 6.82
CA HIS A 158 10.81 2.49 8.27
C HIS A 158 9.47 2.95 8.83
N ILE A 159 8.93 4.07 8.35
CA ILE A 159 7.63 4.60 8.77
C ILE A 159 6.53 3.56 8.51
N ALA A 160 6.52 2.97 7.31
CA ALA A 160 5.55 1.96 6.95
C ALA A 160 5.60 0.74 7.89
N LYS A 161 6.79 0.27 8.26
CA LYS A 161 6.97 -0.84 9.19
C LYS A 161 6.50 -0.48 10.60
N GLU A 162 6.93 0.68 11.12
CA GLU A 162 6.59 1.12 12.48
C GLU A 162 5.07 1.35 12.66
N VAL A 163 4.43 1.95 11.66
CA VAL A 163 3.00 2.29 11.72
C VAL A 163 2.13 1.12 11.28
N GLY A 164 2.51 0.42 10.20
CA GLY A 164 1.72 -0.66 9.61
C GLY A 164 1.58 -1.89 10.52
N GLN A 165 2.46 -2.06 11.50
CA GLN A 165 2.37 -3.16 12.48
C GLN A 165 1.43 -2.87 13.67
N ARG A 166 1.01 -1.62 13.86
CA ARG A 166 0.08 -1.25 14.95
C ARG A 166 -1.31 -1.80 14.71
N LEU A 167 -2.04 -2.06 15.79
CA LEU A 167 -3.43 -2.56 15.71
C LEU A 167 -4.38 -1.54 15.11
N ALA A 168 -4.35 -0.33 15.59
CA ALA A 168 -5.16 0.79 15.16
C ALA A 168 -4.25 2.04 15.04
N PRO A 169 -3.55 2.20 13.91
CA PRO A 169 -2.63 3.31 13.73
C PRO A 169 -3.38 4.64 13.63
N ARG A 170 -2.96 5.62 14.44
CA ARG A 170 -3.45 7.00 14.39
C ARG A 170 -2.24 7.92 14.33
N VAL A 171 -1.93 8.39 13.12
CA VAL A 171 -0.68 9.13 12.87
C VAL A 171 -0.85 10.28 11.88
N LEU A 172 0.00 11.28 12.02
CA LEU A 172 0.20 12.38 11.10
C LEU A 172 1.51 12.14 10.32
N LEU A 173 1.39 11.93 9.01
CA LEU A 173 2.52 11.87 8.08
C LEU A 173 2.77 13.28 7.56
N ALA A 174 3.89 13.86 7.96
CA ALA A 174 4.20 15.27 7.76
C ALA A 174 5.51 15.52 6.99
N ASP A 175 5.92 14.54 6.19
CA ASP A 175 7.10 14.61 5.34
C ASP A 175 6.99 15.77 4.34
N GLU A 176 8.12 16.41 4.03
CA GLU A 176 8.16 17.50 3.04
C GLU A 176 7.66 17.05 1.66
N VAL A 177 7.28 18.02 0.84
CA VAL A 177 6.84 17.76 -0.55
C VAL A 177 7.92 16.99 -1.31
N GLY A 178 7.52 15.95 -2.06
CA GLY A 178 8.44 15.13 -2.84
C GLY A 178 9.05 13.94 -2.11
N LEU A 179 8.83 13.78 -0.81
CA LEU A 179 9.29 12.63 -0.02
C LEU A 179 8.37 11.41 -0.11
N GLY A 180 7.17 11.55 -0.69
CA GLY A 180 6.30 10.44 -1.04
C GLY A 180 5.33 9.96 0.05
N LYS A 181 4.71 10.88 0.79
CA LYS A 181 3.67 10.59 1.80
C LYS A 181 2.58 9.60 1.33
N THR A 182 2.11 9.75 0.09
CA THR A 182 1.12 8.84 -0.51
C THR A 182 1.64 7.41 -0.55
N ILE A 183 2.94 7.22 -0.82
CA ILE A 183 3.59 5.90 -0.84
C ILE A 183 3.66 5.33 0.58
N GLU A 184 4.01 6.13 1.57
CA GLU A 184 4.01 5.72 2.98
C GLU A 184 2.61 5.28 3.43
N ALA A 185 1.60 6.12 3.17
CA ALA A 185 0.22 5.80 3.50
C ALA A 185 -0.28 4.53 2.79
N GLY A 186 0.05 4.36 1.51
CA GLY A 186 -0.27 3.16 0.74
C GLY A 186 0.42 1.91 1.28
N MET A 187 1.69 2.00 1.72
CA MET A 187 2.41 0.90 2.38
C MET A 187 1.78 0.51 3.72
N ILE A 188 1.41 1.48 4.54
CA ILE A 188 0.71 1.25 5.81
C ILE A 188 -0.62 0.57 5.55
N LEU A 189 -1.41 1.12 4.62
CA LEU A 189 -2.69 0.57 4.20
C LEU A 189 -2.56 -0.88 3.73
N GLN A 190 -1.60 -1.18 2.86
CA GLN A 190 -1.40 -2.53 2.33
C GLN A 190 -1.04 -3.54 3.44
N GLN A 191 -0.22 -3.13 4.43
CA GLN A 191 0.07 -3.97 5.58
C GLN A 191 -1.17 -4.20 6.45
N GLN A 192 -2.01 -3.19 6.68
CA GLN A 192 -3.26 -3.31 7.44
C GLN A 192 -4.26 -4.24 6.75
N LEU A 193 -4.42 -4.10 5.42
CA LEU A 193 -5.25 -5.01 4.60
C LEU A 193 -4.72 -6.46 4.65
N PHE A 194 -3.40 -6.65 4.52
CA PHE A 194 -2.81 -8.00 4.55
C PHE A 194 -2.84 -8.66 5.93
N ALA A 195 -2.86 -7.85 6.98
CA ALA A 195 -3.03 -8.32 8.35
C ALA A 195 -4.51 -8.58 8.71
N GLY A 196 -5.45 -8.22 7.84
CA GLY A 196 -6.89 -8.32 8.09
C GLY A 196 -7.40 -7.39 9.21
N ARG A 197 -6.67 -6.29 9.47
CA ARG A 197 -7.04 -5.28 10.48
C ARG A 197 -7.89 -4.17 9.91
N SER A 198 -7.83 -3.98 8.61
CA SER A 198 -8.66 -3.06 7.86
C SER A 198 -9.20 -3.77 6.63
N GLU A 199 -10.50 -3.74 6.41
CA GLU A 199 -11.16 -4.29 5.23
C GLU A 199 -11.96 -3.20 4.52
N ARG A 200 -12.55 -2.27 5.28
CA ARG A 200 -13.26 -1.11 4.75
C ARG A 200 -12.45 0.15 4.98
N VAL A 201 -12.05 0.80 3.89
CA VAL A 201 -11.13 1.94 3.92
C VAL A 201 -11.71 3.13 3.18
N LEU A 202 -11.70 4.27 3.86
CA LEU A 202 -12.14 5.55 3.31
C LEU A 202 -10.94 6.48 3.11
N ILE A 203 -10.73 6.95 1.88
CA ILE A 203 -9.73 7.97 1.55
C ILE A 203 -10.45 9.26 1.21
N LEU A 204 -10.20 10.31 1.99
CA LEU A 204 -10.73 11.65 1.77
C LEU A 204 -9.62 12.58 1.26
N VAL A 205 -9.85 13.16 0.09
CA VAL A 205 -8.87 14.00 -0.59
C VAL A 205 -9.52 15.26 -1.16
N PRO A 206 -8.74 16.31 -1.48
CA PRO A 206 -9.21 17.39 -2.35
C PRO A 206 -9.69 16.84 -3.70
N GLU A 207 -10.68 17.47 -4.31
CA GLU A 207 -11.26 17.04 -5.59
C GLU A 207 -10.20 16.87 -6.69
N SER A 208 -9.20 17.76 -6.73
CA SER A 208 -8.07 17.71 -7.68
C SER A 208 -7.18 16.47 -7.53
N LEU A 209 -7.15 15.83 -6.36
CA LEU A 209 -6.28 14.69 -6.05
C LEU A 209 -6.97 13.32 -6.15
N GLN A 210 -8.29 13.27 -6.34
CA GLN A 210 -9.05 12.02 -6.38
C GLN A 210 -8.51 11.04 -7.43
N HIS A 211 -8.32 11.51 -8.66
CA HIS A 211 -7.80 10.66 -9.75
C HIS A 211 -6.34 10.24 -9.53
N GLN A 212 -5.54 11.11 -8.91
CA GLN A 212 -4.17 10.76 -8.54
C GLN A 212 -4.14 9.59 -7.58
N TRP A 213 -4.92 9.66 -6.50
CA TRP A 213 -5.00 8.58 -5.51
C TRP A 213 -5.52 7.29 -6.13
N LEU A 214 -6.56 7.37 -6.97
CA LEU A 214 -7.10 6.21 -7.67
C LEU A 214 -6.03 5.50 -8.51
N VAL A 215 -5.29 6.26 -9.31
CA VAL A 215 -4.24 5.73 -10.18
C VAL A 215 -3.04 5.21 -9.38
N GLU A 216 -2.60 5.93 -8.34
CA GLU A 216 -1.48 5.48 -7.50
C GLU A 216 -1.82 4.20 -6.73
N MET A 217 -3.03 4.09 -6.16
CA MET A 217 -3.46 2.88 -5.47
C MET A 217 -3.54 1.69 -6.44
N LEU A 218 -4.08 1.89 -7.63
CA LEU A 218 -4.17 0.83 -8.63
C LEU A 218 -2.79 0.39 -9.13
N ARG A 219 -1.93 1.33 -9.53
CA ARG A 219 -0.68 1.01 -10.25
C ARG A 219 0.48 0.63 -9.35
N ARG A 220 0.55 1.24 -8.15
CA ARG A 220 1.67 1.00 -7.23
C ARG A 220 1.38 -0.09 -6.21
N PHE A 221 0.11 -0.26 -5.84
CA PHE A 221 -0.30 -1.16 -4.77
C PHE A 221 -1.24 -2.28 -5.24
N ASN A 222 -1.68 -2.27 -6.50
CA ASN A 222 -2.70 -3.18 -7.04
C ASN A 222 -4.02 -3.15 -6.23
N LEU A 223 -4.38 -1.99 -5.68
CA LEU A 223 -5.60 -1.78 -4.92
C LEU A 223 -6.63 -1.06 -5.80
N LYS A 224 -7.78 -1.69 -5.98
CA LYS A 224 -8.90 -1.13 -6.76
C LYS A 224 -9.82 -0.37 -5.83
N PHE A 225 -9.67 0.95 -5.80
CA PHE A 225 -10.58 1.85 -5.12
C PHE A 225 -11.71 2.27 -6.05
N SER A 226 -12.86 2.58 -5.47
CA SER A 226 -13.99 3.16 -6.16
C SER A 226 -14.12 4.64 -5.81
N LEU A 227 -14.27 5.48 -6.81
CA LEU A 227 -14.47 6.90 -6.65
C LEU A 227 -15.96 7.19 -6.46
N PHE A 228 -16.31 7.94 -5.40
CA PHE A 228 -17.67 8.34 -5.09
C PHE A 228 -17.86 9.84 -5.27
N ASP A 229 -18.84 10.16 -6.08
CA ASP A 229 -19.34 11.50 -6.36
C ASP A 229 -20.88 11.51 -6.39
N GLU A 230 -21.48 12.65 -6.69
CA GLU A 230 -22.95 12.76 -6.72
C GLU A 230 -23.57 11.95 -7.85
N GLU A 231 -22.91 11.83 -9.01
CA GLU A 231 -23.41 11.09 -10.17
C GLU A 231 -23.56 9.59 -9.81
N ARG A 232 -22.52 9.02 -9.23
CA ARG A 232 -22.53 7.61 -8.78
C ARG A 232 -23.56 7.37 -7.67
N CYS A 233 -23.66 8.28 -6.68
CA CYS A 233 -24.61 8.13 -5.60
C CYS A 233 -26.08 8.27 -6.05
N ALA A 234 -26.35 9.15 -7.02
CA ALA A 234 -27.68 9.33 -7.57
C ALA A 234 -28.23 8.10 -8.31
N ASP A 235 -27.38 7.23 -8.81
CA ASP A 235 -27.80 5.96 -9.42
C ASP A 235 -28.36 4.99 -8.37
N PHE A 236 -27.94 5.08 -7.13
CA PHE A 236 -28.48 4.30 -6.02
C PHE A 236 -29.81 4.87 -5.48
N ASP A 237 -30.02 6.19 -5.60
CA ASP A 237 -31.27 6.83 -5.18
C ASP A 237 -32.45 6.47 -6.12
N ARG A 238 -32.20 5.98 -7.32
CA ARG A 238 -33.21 5.53 -8.29
C ARG A 238 -33.61 4.09 -8.02
N SER A 239 -34.33 3.84 -6.93
CA SER A 239 -34.97 2.55 -6.70
C SER A 239 -36.17 2.39 -7.67
N GLU A 240 -36.26 1.26 -8.36
CA GLU A 240 -37.37 0.97 -9.27
C GLU A 240 -38.71 0.78 -8.55
N ASP A 241 -38.70 0.61 -7.21
CA ASP A 241 -39.86 0.43 -6.37
C ASP A 241 -39.91 1.47 -5.23
N ASP A 242 -40.93 2.29 -5.19
CA ASP A 242 -41.21 3.33 -4.17
C ASP A 242 -41.41 2.79 -2.73
N GLU A 243 -41.41 1.47 -2.51
CA GLU A 243 -41.70 0.84 -1.22
C GLU A 243 -40.45 0.37 -0.44
N THR A 244 -39.28 0.35 -1.06
CA THR A 244 -37.99 -0.03 -0.40
C THR A 244 -37.17 1.20 -0.06
N PRO A 245 -36.62 1.33 1.18
CA PRO A 245 -35.69 2.40 1.48
C PRO A 245 -34.47 2.30 0.55
N ALA A 246 -34.00 3.42 0.01
CA ALA A 246 -32.84 3.47 -0.85
C ALA A 246 -31.62 2.92 -0.11
N ASP A 247 -30.90 2.00 -0.73
CA ASP A 247 -29.68 1.42 -0.18
C ASP A 247 -28.61 2.52 0.01
N ASN A 248 -27.82 2.42 1.07
CA ASN A 248 -26.72 3.35 1.29
C ASN A 248 -25.63 3.11 0.23
N PRO A 249 -25.33 4.06 -0.67
CA PRO A 249 -24.37 3.86 -1.75
C PRO A 249 -22.97 3.47 -1.25
N PHE A 250 -22.56 3.95 -0.08
CA PHE A 250 -21.22 3.67 0.47
C PHE A 250 -21.07 2.25 1.03
N GLU A 251 -22.15 1.50 1.19
CA GLU A 251 -22.07 0.07 1.56
C GLU A 251 -21.72 -0.84 0.39
N SER A 252 -21.86 -0.34 -0.84
CA SER A 252 -21.58 -1.13 -2.06
C SER A 252 -20.12 -1.47 -2.27
N GLU A 253 -19.18 -0.74 -1.65
CA GLU A 253 -17.73 -0.88 -1.88
C GLU A 253 -16.95 -0.83 -0.57
N SER A 254 -15.89 -1.62 -0.50
CA SER A 254 -15.01 -1.65 0.68
C SER A 254 -13.89 -0.62 0.64
N LEU A 255 -13.43 -0.24 -0.56
CA LEU A 255 -12.33 0.71 -0.76
C LEU A 255 -12.86 1.95 -1.50
N VAL A 256 -13.01 3.04 -0.78
CA VAL A 256 -13.70 4.25 -1.25
C VAL A 256 -12.77 5.46 -1.24
N ILE A 257 -12.79 6.24 -2.33
CA ILE A 257 -12.20 7.57 -2.43
C ILE A 257 -13.32 8.58 -2.62
N ALA A 258 -13.32 9.65 -1.83
CA ALA A 258 -14.30 10.74 -1.97
C ALA A 258 -13.65 12.12 -1.76
N SER A 259 -14.29 13.17 -2.32
CA SER A 259 -13.85 14.55 -2.11
C SER A 259 -14.36 15.09 -0.78
N ILE A 260 -13.44 15.68 0.01
CA ILE A 260 -13.80 16.37 1.26
C ILE A 260 -14.74 17.54 0.99
N GLN A 261 -14.48 18.32 -0.07
CA GLN A 261 -15.28 19.49 -0.46
C GLN A 261 -16.68 19.08 -0.87
N TRP A 262 -16.82 18.03 -1.65
CA TRP A 262 -18.11 17.49 -2.05
C TRP A 262 -18.93 17.06 -0.84
N LEU A 263 -18.37 16.26 0.07
CA LEU A 263 -19.07 15.79 1.26
C LEU A 263 -19.46 16.94 2.21
N ALA A 264 -18.59 17.95 2.38
CA ALA A 264 -18.87 19.12 3.21
C ALA A 264 -20.06 19.95 2.67
N THR A 265 -20.28 19.93 1.33
CA THR A 265 -21.39 20.65 0.68
C THR A 265 -22.63 19.80 0.52
N HIS A 266 -22.59 18.48 0.78
CA HIS A 266 -23.72 17.55 0.65
C HIS A 266 -23.98 16.81 1.98
N PRO A 267 -24.65 17.46 2.96
CA PRO A 267 -24.86 16.88 4.31
C PRO A 267 -25.58 15.54 4.32
N HIS A 268 -26.44 15.26 3.34
CA HIS A 268 -27.12 13.97 3.19
C HIS A 268 -26.10 12.86 2.89
N ARG A 269 -25.19 13.08 1.94
CA ARG A 269 -24.12 12.12 1.60
C ARG A 269 -23.15 11.91 2.77
N ALA A 270 -22.83 12.99 3.47
CA ALA A 270 -22.02 12.91 4.69
C ALA A 270 -22.70 12.06 5.77
N ALA A 271 -24.01 12.16 5.92
CA ALA A 271 -24.78 11.33 6.88
C ALA A 271 -24.79 9.84 6.46
N GLN A 272 -24.96 9.54 5.17
CA GLN A 272 -24.87 8.18 4.65
C GLN A 272 -23.46 7.58 4.89
N LEU A 273 -22.41 8.35 4.64
CA LEU A 273 -21.03 7.95 4.88
C LEU A 273 -20.74 7.66 6.36
N LEU A 274 -21.24 8.50 7.27
CA LEU A 274 -21.15 8.34 8.72
C LEU A 274 -21.95 7.14 9.25
N GLY A 275 -22.95 6.68 8.51
CA GLY A 275 -23.73 5.49 8.83
C GLY A 275 -23.03 4.17 8.51
N CYS A 276 -21.90 4.20 7.79
CA CYS A 276 -21.13 3.02 7.44
C CYS A 276 -20.05 2.74 8.49
N GLU A 277 -19.75 1.46 8.68
CA GLU A 277 -18.59 1.04 9.47
C GLU A 277 -17.32 1.08 8.61
N TRP A 278 -16.31 1.81 9.07
CA TRP A 278 -14.99 1.94 8.43
C TRP A 278 -13.90 1.51 9.41
N ASP A 279 -12.89 0.81 8.89
CA ASP A 279 -11.75 0.38 9.71
C ASP A 279 -10.61 1.39 9.67
N MET A 280 -10.45 2.07 8.54
CA MET A 280 -9.36 3.02 8.33
C MET A 280 -9.84 4.25 7.55
N LEU A 281 -9.43 5.41 8.04
CA LEU A 281 -9.59 6.72 7.41
C LEU A 281 -8.23 7.27 7.01
N ILE A 282 -8.08 7.67 5.75
CA ILE A 282 -6.90 8.39 5.24
C ILE A 282 -7.38 9.75 4.76
N VAL A 283 -6.77 10.83 5.26
CA VAL A 283 -7.10 12.20 4.85
C VAL A 283 -5.84 12.86 4.29
N ASP A 284 -5.85 13.16 3.00
CA ASP A 284 -4.73 13.86 2.36
C ASP A 284 -4.94 15.37 2.39
N GLU A 285 -3.81 16.09 2.34
CA GLU A 285 -3.73 17.55 2.45
C GLU A 285 -4.56 18.08 3.66
N ALA A 286 -4.40 17.41 4.80
CA ALA A 286 -5.12 17.71 6.04
C ALA A 286 -4.94 19.17 6.50
N HIS A 287 -4.00 19.92 5.91
CA HIS A 287 -3.86 21.35 6.14
C HIS A 287 -5.03 22.21 5.61
N HIS A 288 -5.84 21.66 4.71
CA HIS A 288 -7.07 22.31 4.24
C HIS A 288 -8.23 22.21 5.22
N LEU A 289 -8.15 21.36 6.26
CA LEU A 289 -9.12 21.32 7.33
C LEU A 289 -8.96 22.55 8.23
N ALA A 290 -9.60 23.66 7.84
CA ALA A 290 -9.49 24.91 8.59
C ALA A 290 -10.19 24.79 9.96
N TRP A 291 -9.49 25.21 11.00
CA TRP A 291 -9.96 25.18 12.38
C TRP A 291 -9.55 26.45 13.13
N SER A 292 -10.47 26.97 13.92
CA SER A 292 -10.20 27.96 14.94
C SER A 292 -11.06 27.64 16.16
N VAL A 293 -10.69 28.14 17.33
CA VAL A 293 -11.40 27.88 18.59
C VAL A 293 -12.89 28.21 18.47
N ASP A 294 -13.26 29.28 17.75
CA ASP A 294 -14.63 29.76 17.65
C ASP A 294 -15.39 29.19 16.44
N THR A 295 -14.72 28.89 15.33
CA THR A 295 -15.39 28.55 14.05
C THR A 295 -14.62 27.48 13.28
N PRO A 296 -14.76 26.20 13.65
CA PRO A 296 -14.22 25.10 12.83
C PRO A 296 -15.00 24.99 11.51
N SER A 297 -14.30 24.59 10.42
CA SER A 297 -14.96 24.38 9.12
C SER A 297 -15.83 23.12 9.09
N GLU A 298 -16.85 23.08 8.23
CA GLU A 298 -17.69 21.90 8.02
C GLU A 298 -16.88 20.65 7.64
N ALA A 299 -15.83 20.84 6.83
CA ALA A 299 -14.91 19.77 6.47
C ALA A 299 -14.16 19.20 7.69
N TYR A 300 -13.70 20.07 8.60
CA TYR A 300 -13.07 19.64 9.86
C TYR A 300 -14.06 18.87 10.75
N LEU A 301 -15.28 19.39 10.93
CA LEU A 301 -16.32 18.75 11.74
C LEU A 301 -16.74 17.37 11.20
N LEU A 302 -16.79 17.20 9.89
CA LEU A 302 -17.03 15.90 9.28
C LEU A 302 -15.91 14.92 9.59
N VAL A 303 -14.65 15.32 9.38
CA VAL A 303 -13.49 14.48 9.65
C VAL A 303 -13.37 14.17 11.15
N GLU A 304 -13.72 15.10 12.03
CA GLU A 304 -13.74 14.88 13.47
C GLU A 304 -14.73 13.77 13.87
N LYS A 305 -15.94 13.80 13.31
CA LYS A 305 -16.95 12.75 13.55
C LYS A 305 -16.48 11.38 13.06
N LEU A 306 -15.92 11.32 11.86
CA LEU A 306 -15.35 10.09 11.30
C LEU A 306 -14.17 9.59 12.15
N ALA A 307 -13.24 10.46 12.53
CA ALA A 307 -12.08 10.10 13.33
C ALA A 307 -12.42 9.60 14.73
N LYS A 308 -13.58 9.98 15.28
CA LYS A 308 -14.11 9.45 16.56
C LYS A 308 -14.68 8.04 16.42
N GLN A 309 -15.21 7.68 15.25
CA GLN A 309 -15.81 6.37 15.00
C GLN A 309 -14.79 5.35 14.48
N ILE A 310 -13.84 5.82 13.66
CA ILE A 310 -12.91 4.96 12.93
C ILE A 310 -11.65 4.70 13.77
N PRO A 311 -11.27 3.43 13.99
CA PRO A 311 -10.14 3.09 14.85
C PRO A 311 -8.79 3.56 14.28
N SER A 312 -8.56 3.43 12.97
CA SER A 312 -7.29 3.79 12.33
C SER A 312 -7.43 5.08 11.52
N VAL A 313 -6.55 6.06 11.79
CA VAL A 313 -6.59 7.38 11.12
C VAL A 313 -5.20 7.78 10.65
N LEU A 314 -5.04 8.01 9.36
CA LEU A 314 -3.83 8.57 8.76
C LEU A 314 -4.15 9.97 8.22
N LEU A 315 -3.48 10.98 8.74
CA LEU A 315 -3.54 12.34 8.23
C LEU A 315 -2.24 12.64 7.48
N LEU A 316 -2.34 13.16 6.26
CA LEU A 316 -1.19 13.53 5.44
C LEU A 316 -1.15 15.05 5.26
N THR A 317 0.01 15.65 5.47
CA THR A 317 0.23 17.08 5.22
C THR A 317 1.70 17.35 4.92
N ALA A 318 1.98 18.31 4.06
CA ALA A 318 3.36 18.73 3.81
C ALA A 318 3.88 19.75 4.84
N THR A 319 2.97 20.41 5.56
CA THR A 319 3.29 21.60 6.35
C THR A 319 2.52 21.67 7.67
N PRO A 320 2.88 20.83 8.67
CA PRO A 320 2.09 20.73 9.90
C PRO A 320 2.10 22.01 10.77
N GLU A 321 3.18 22.78 10.78
CA GLU A 321 3.36 23.95 11.66
C GLU A 321 3.26 25.30 10.96
N GLN A 322 3.32 25.35 9.63
CA GLN A 322 3.33 26.60 8.86
C GLN A 322 2.01 27.36 8.90
N LEU A 323 0.91 26.68 9.21
CA LEU A 323 -0.41 27.29 9.36
C LEU A 323 -0.69 27.80 10.79
N GLY A 324 0.32 27.75 11.67
CA GLY A 324 0.23 28.17 13.07
C GLY A 324 -0.07 27.04 14.05
N GLN A 325 0.11 27.34 15.34
CA GLN A 325 -0.07 26.36 16.42
C GLN A 325 -1.50 25.82 16.53
N GLU A 326 -2.51 26.64 16.21
CA GLU A 326 -3.92 26.24 16.20
C GLU A 326 -4.19 25.13 15.21
N SER A 327 -3.68 25.28 14.00
CA SER A 327 -3.84 24.31 12.93
C SER A 327 -3.12 22.98 13.23
N HIS A 328 -1.96 23.05 13.89
CA HIS A 328 -1.26 21.85 14.35
C HIS A 328 -2.01 21.13 15.47
N PHE A 329 -2.48 21.89 16.47
CA PHE A 329 -3.33 21.37 17.55
C PHE A 329 -4.55 20.64 17.00
N ALA A 330 -5.26 21.26 16.05
CA ALA A 330 -6.47 20.69 15.45
C ALA A 330 -6.24 19.30 14.84
N ARG A 331 -5.12 19.07 14.15
CA ARG A 331 -4.79 17.75 13.60
C ARG A 331 -4.44 16.73 14.66
N LEU A 332 -3.73 17.13 15.70
CA LEU A 332 -3.44 16.25 16.82
C LEU A 332 -4.74 15.89 17.59
N ALA A 333 -5.68 16.83 17.70
CA ALA A 333 -6.99 16.57 18.30
C ALA A 333 -7.83 15.57 17.49
N LEU A 334 -7.71 15.51 16.15
CA LEU A 334 -8.33 14.47 15.33
C LEU A 334 -7.72 13.08 15.60
N LEU A 335 -6.44 13.00 15.94
CA LEU A 335 -5.75 11.75 16.21
C LEU A 335 -5.94 11.25 17.63
N ASP A 336 -5.94 12.16 18.61
CA ASP A 336 -6.12 11.85 20.02
C ASP A 336 -6.93 12.96 20.73
N PRO A 337 -8.27 12.92 20.61
CA PRO A 337 -9.14 13.95 21.18
C PRO A 337 -9.14 13.98 22.70
N ASP A 338 -8.84 12.86 23.36
CA ASP A 338 -8.82 12.78 24.84
C ASP A 338 -7.64 13.54 25.44
N ARG A 339 -6.54 13.61 24.71
CA ARG A 339 -5.34 14.34 25.12
C ARG A 339 -5.35 15.78 24.63
N PHE A 340 -5.69 16.02 23.39
CA PHE A 340 -5.64 17.33 22.75
C PHE A 340 -7.02 17.98 22.76
N TYR A 341 -7.57 18.23 23.97
CA TYR A 341 -8.88 18.87 24.17
C TYR A 341 -8.76 20.35 24.55
N ASP A 342 -7.58 20.79 25.03
CA ASP A 342 -7.32 22.15 25.51
C ASP A 342 -6.13 22.77 24.77
N TYR A 343 -6.40 23.81 24.02
CA TYR A 343 -5.39 24.51 23.21
C TYR A 343 -4.37 25.26 24.05
N GLU A 344 -4.77 25.89 25.19
CA GLU A 344 -3.86 26.64 26.06
C GLU A 344 -2.87 25.70 26.75
N ALA A 345 -3.36 24.55 27.21
CA ALA A 345 -2.52 23.51 27.81
C ALA A 345 -1.52 22.96 26.78
N PHE A 346 -1.93 22.76 25.54
CA PHE A 346 -1.05 22.34 24.44
C PHE A 346 0.07 23.35 24.15
N VAL A 347 -0.24 24.65 24.10
CA VAL A 347 0.78 25.69 23.88
C VAL A 347 1.80 25.74 25.02
N ALA A 348 1.35 25.56 26.26
CA ALA A 348 2.25 25.50 27.43
C ALA A 348 3.16 24.26 27.37
N GLU A 349 2.63 23.10 26.97
CA GLU A 349 3.40 21.86 26.81
C GLU A 349 4.45 21.99 25.69
N GLN A 350 4.13 22.66 24.60
CA GLN A 350 5.08 22.88 23.50
C GLN A 350 6.33 23.67 23.94
N GLN A 351 6.19 24.61 24.86
CA GLN A 351 7.33 25.36 25.39
C GLN A 351 8.26 24.48 26.24
N ALA A 352 7.74 23.42 26.84
CA ALA A 352 8.53 22.47 27.64
C ALA A 352 9.39 21.49 26.81
N TYR A 353 9.27 21.48 25.49
CA TYR A 353 10.04 20.58 24.62
C TYR A 353 11.46 21.03 24.31
N LYS A 354 11.77 22.31 24.49
CA LYS A 354 13.09 22.85 24.14
C LYS A 354 14.25 22.17 24.89
N PRO A 355 14.16 21.88 26.20
CA PRO A 355 15.23 21.16 26.92
C PRO A 355 15.51 19.76 26.36
N VAL A 356 14.48 19.07 25.89
CA VAL A 356 14.64 17.73 25.29
C VAL A 356 15.38 17.82 23.96
N ALA A 357 15.05 18.80 23.12
CA ALA A 357 15.73 19.03 21.86
C ALA A 357 17.22 19.38 22.06
N ASP A 358 17.53 20.23 23.07
CA ASP A 358 18.89 20.61 23.44
C ASP A 358 19.69 19.39 23.96
N ALA A 359 19.07 18.52 24.76
CA ALA A 359 19.68 17.29 25.26
C ALA A 359 20.03 16.32 24.11
N VAL A 360 19.12 16.14 23.15
CA VAL A 360 19.39 15.29 21.99
C VAL A 360 20.45 15.89 21.07
N ALA A 361 20.42 17.19 20.84
CA ALA A 361 21.48 17.89 20.08
C ALA A 361 22.87 17.69 20.71
N THR A 362 22.93 17.66 22.03
CA THR A 362 24.16 17.38 22.80
C THR A 362 24.60 15.92 22.61
N LEU A 363 23.69 14.96 22.64
CA LEU A 363 24.00 13.54 22.43
C LEU A 363 24.41 13.22 20.98
N LEU A 364 23.98 13.98 20.00
CA LEU A 364 24.41 13.85 18.60
C LEU A 364 25.83 14.34 18.33
N ASN A 365 26.38 15.16 19.23
CA ASN A 365 27.78 15.57 19.14
C ASN A 365 28.69 14.44 19.68
N ASP A 366 29.74 14.06 18.92
CA ASP A 366 30.67 12.99 19.31
C ASP A 366 31.63 13.38 20.46
N LYS A 367 31.40 14.51 21.13
CA LYS A 367 32.20 14.98 22.24
C LYS A 367 31.80 14.29 23.55
N PRO A 368 32.75 14.05 24.47
CA PRO A 368 32.42 13.61 25.83
C PRO A 368 31.44 14.56 26.51
N LEU A 369 30.43 14.02 27.19
CA LEU A 369 29.44 14.80 27.89
C LEU A 369 30.02 15.46 29.16
N THR A 370 29.81 16.76 29.30
CA THR A 370 30.17 17.51 30.53
C THR A 370 29.22 17.13 31.66
N ALA A 371 29.63 17.41 32.91
CA ALA A 371 28.79 17.14 34.11
C ALA A 371 27.45 17.92 34.08
N ALA A 372 27.41 19.11 33.49
CA ALA A 372 26.19 19.90 33.32
C ALA A 372 25.24 19.26 32.32
N GLU A 373 25.78 18.79 31.19
CA GLU A 373 25.00 18.09 30.15
C GLU A 373 24.45 16.75 30.65
N GLN A 374 25.25 16.00 31.43
CA GLN A 374 24.79 14.75 32.06
C GLN A 374 23.62 15.01 33.03
N ASN A 375 23.73 16.06 33.87
CA ASN A 375 22.66 16.43 34.80
C ASN A 375 21.38 16.83 34.03
N SER A 376 21.50 17.64 33.00
CA SER A 376 20.34 18.04 32.17
C SER A 376 19.66 16.85 31.50
N ILE A 377 20.41 15.85 31.02
CA ILE A 377 19.87 14.63 30.44
C ILE A 377 19.24 13.76 31.55
N ALA A 378 19.87 13.66 32.73
CA ALA A 378 19.37 12.87 33.83
C ALA A 378 18.08 13.45 34.48
N GLU A 379 17.88 14.77 34.42
CA GLU A 379 16.62 15.42 34.83
C GLU A 379 15.43 15.03 33.88
N LEU A 380 15.72 14.76 32.61
CA LEU A 380 14.71 14.33 31.62
C LEU A 380 14.47 12.83 31.63
N LEU A 381 15.45 12.04 32.08
CA LEU A 381 15.42 10.60 32.19
C LEU A 381 15.58 10.20 33.66
N SER A 382 15.39 8.93 34.01
CA SER A 382 15.69 8.46 35.38
C SER A 382 17.20 8.31 35.60
N GLU A 383 17.70 8.65 36.80
CA GLU A 383 19.12 8.49 37.14
C GLU A 383 19.62 7.04 37.04
N GLU A 384 18.76 6.07 37.37
CA GLU A 384 19.11 4.64 37.32
C GLU A 384 19.41 4.16 35.89
N ASP A 385 18.74 4.71 34.87
CA ASP A 385 18.87 4.31 33.48
C ASP A 385 20.05 5.03 32.79
N THR A 386 20.39 6.23 33.19
CA THR A 386 21.37 7.09 32.53
C THR A 386 22.82 6.89 32.99
N GLU A 387 23.05 6.60 34.25
CA GLU A 387 24.41 6.52 34.83
C GLU A 387 25.31 5.44 34.19
N PRO A 388 24.79 4.22 33.84
CA PRO A 388 25.60 3.23 33.13
C PRO A 388 25.99 3.70 31.74
N MET A 389 25.07 4.39 31.01
CA MET A 389 25.31 4.87 29.66
C MET A 389 26.30 6.03 29.61
N PHE A 390 26.24 6.96 30.59
CA PHE A 390 27.23 8.03 30.69
C PHE A 390 28.65 7.52 30.91
N LYS A 391 28.81 6.43 31.66
CA LYS A 391 30.11 5.75 31.87
C LYS A 391 30.65 5.18 30.56
N VAL A 392 29.77 4.67 29.69
CA VAL A 392 30.16 4.15 28.36
C VAL A 392 30.53 5.31 27.43
N ILE A 393 29.72 6.36 27.38
CA ILE A 393 29.92 7.51 26.49
C ILE A 393 31.23 8.26 26.81
N ASN A 394 31.55 8.43 28.10
CA ASN A 394 32.71 9.19 28.57
C ASN A 394 33.96 8.30 28.78
N GLY A 395 33.84 7.01 28.61
CA GLY A 395 34.95 6.06 28.85
C GLY A 395 36.08 6.18 27.84
N LYS A 396 37.32 6.34 28.30
CA LYS A 396 38.48 6.54 27.42
C LYS A 396 38.92 5.28 26.68
N ASN A 397 38.55 4.07 27.14
CA ASN A 397 38.96 2.78 26.57
C ASN A 397 37.79 1.97 26.00
N ILE A 398 36.67 2.60 25.67
CA ILE A 398 35.49 1.95 25.12
C ILE A 398 35.48 2.13 23.60
N ALA A 399 35.09 1.08 22.86
CA ALA A 399 34.98 1.13 21.41
C ALA A 399 34.03 2.25 20.95
N GLU A 400 34.32 2.85 19.83
CA GLU A 400 33.50 3.93 19.25
C GLU A 400 32.08 3.45 18.93
N SER A 401 31.93 2.19 18.48
CA SER A 401 30.64 1.52 18.28
C SER A 401 29.77 1.50 19.54
N ASP A 402 30.36 1.17 20.69
CA ASP A 402 29.63 1.04 21.95
C ASP A 402 29.21 2.41 22.49
N ARG A 403 30.04 3.43 22.27
CA ARG A 403 29.70 4.83 22.60
C ARG A 403 28.57 5.36 21.74
N LEU A 404 28.61 5.07 20.43
CA LEU A 404 27.51 5.42 19.51
C LEU A 404 26.21 4.72 19.90
N GLN A 405 26.29 3.43 20.22
CA GLN A 405 25.12 2.66 20.66
C GLN A 405 24.52 3.20 21.95
N ALA A 406 25.34 3.55 22.95
CA ALA A 406 24.86 4.15 24.19
C ALA A 406 24.21 5.51 23.97
N ARG A 407 24.74 6.34 23.07
CA ARG A 407 24.12 7.62 22.67
C ARG A 407 22.79 7.41 21.97
N GLN A 408 22.73 6.49 21.00
CA GLN A 408 21.50 6.15 20.30
C GLN A 408 20.41 5.63 21.26
N SER A 409 20.79 4.81 22.25
CA SER A 409 19.87 4.33 23.26
C SER A 409 19.27 5.46 24.12
N LEU A 410 20.11 6.42 24.56
CA LEU A 410 19.63 7.60 25.30
C LEU A 410 18.75 8.51 24.45
N ILE A 411 19.09 8.72 23.18
CA ILE A 411 18.28 9.48 22.23
C ILE A 411 16.91 8.80 22.04
N SER A 412 16.89 7.50 21.80
CA SER A 412 15.63 6.74 21.67
C SER A 412 14.77 6.87 22.91
N GLU A 413 15.35 6.79 24.10
CA GLU A 413 14.62 6.89 25.36
C GLU A 413 14.07 8.31 25.60
N LEU A 414 14.84 9.37 25.28
CA LEU A 414 14.36 10.75 25.33
C LEU A 414 13.19 10.98 24.37
N ILE A 415 13.29 10.45 23.15
CA ILE A 415 12.26 10.53 22.13
C ILE A 415 11.00 9.77 22.58
N ASP A 416 11.15 8.57 23.12
CA ASP A 416 10.02 7.74 23.58
C ASP A 416 9.29 8.36 24.78
N ARG A 417 10.03 8.97 25.73
CA ARG A 417 9.42 9.58 26.93
C ARG A 417 8.76 10.93 26.68
N HIS A 418 9.35 11.76 25.84
CA HIS A 418 8.96 13.15 25.69
C HIS A 418 8.45 13.50 24.28
N GLY A 419 8.63 12.62 23.29
CA GLY A 419 8.29 12.90 21.90
C GLY A 419 6.84 12.63 21.51
N THR A 420 6.35 13.35 20.52
CA THR A 420 5.17 13.00 19.73
C THR A 420 5.52 11.98 18.64
N SER A 421 6.64 11.31 18.78
CA SER A 421 7.28 10.42 17.80
C SER A 421 6.42 9.23 17.38
N ARG A 422 5.45 8.83 18.21
CA ARG A 422 4.48 7.80 17.85
C ARG A 422 3.30 8.30 17.00
N VAL A 423 3.00 9.61 17.08
CA VAL A 423 1.83 10.21 16.45
C VAL A 423 2.21 11.02 15.22
N LEU A 424 3.42 11.58 15.19
CA LEU A 424 3.89 12.47 14.15
C LEU A 424 5.21 11.96 13.56
N PHE A 425 5.20 11.72 12.25
CA PHE A 425 6.39 11.37 11.46
C PHE A 425 6.71 12.51 10.51
N ARG A 426 7.98 12.93 10.48
CA ARG A 426 8.42 14.01 9.62
C ARG A 426 9.88 13.82 9.20
N ASN A 427 10.10 13.84 7.91
CA ASN A 427 11.42 13.94 7.31
C ASN A 427 11.52 15.22 6.50
N THR A 428 12.73 15.77 6.44
CA THR A 428 13.07 16.89 5.58
C THR A 428 13.98 16.42 4.46
N ARG A 429 14.01 17.15 3.35
CA ARG A 429 14.89 16.82 2.22
C ARG A 429 16.37 16.90 2.58
N GLN A 430 16.74 17.76 3.53
CA GLN A 430 18.11 17.87 4.01
C GLN A 430 18.57 16.63 4.77
N GLY A 431 17.66 15.96 5.48
CA GLY A 431 17.91 14.72 6.21
C GLY A 431 17.97 13.47 5.33
N VAL A 432 17.53 13.57 4.07
CA VAL A 432 17.42 12.43 3.15
C VAL A 432 18.36 12.61 1.96
N LYS A 433 19.26 11.65 1.74
CA LYS A 433 20.20 11.67 0.60
C LYS A 433 19.53 11.16 -0.68
N GLY A 434 19.98 11.66 -1.83
CA GLY A 434 19.55 11.13 -3.14
C GLY A 434 18.60 12.04 -3.92
N PHE A 435 18.49 13.30 -3.53
CA PHE A 435 17.84 14.33 -4.34
C PHE A 435 18.82 14.96 -5.33
N PRO A 436 18.36 15.35 -6.54
CA PRO A 436 19.15 16.11 -7.49
C PRO A 436 19.30 17.57 -7.04
N HIS A 437 20.29 18.26 -7.61
CA HIS A 437 20.36 19.72 -7.51
C HIS A 437 19.40 20.36 -8.52
N ARG A 438 18.91 21.55 -8.18
CA ARG A 438 18.10 22.39 -9.07
C ARG A 438 18.98 23.50 -9.62
N ILE A 439 18.94 23.71 -10.92
CA ILE A 439 19.72 24.72 -11.63
C ILE A 439 18.77 25.61 -12.39
N TYR A 440 18.75 26.89 -12.05
CA TYR A 440 17.86 27.89 -12.63
C TYR A 440 18.46 28.60 -13.84
N HIS A 441 17.68 28.70 -14.93
CA HIS A 441 18.04 29.41 -16.15
C HIS A 441 16.95 30.41 -16.51
N GLN A 442 17.26 31.70 -16.34
CA GLN A 442 16.35 32.78 -16.76
C GLN A 442 16.55 33.08 -18.23
N ILE A 443 15.47 33.07 -19.02
CA ILE A 443 15.49 33.43 -20.43
C ILE A 443 14.71 34.73 -20.59
N THR A 444 15.42 35.78 -20.91
CA THR A 444 14.86 37.13 -21.03
C THR A 444 14.58 37.45 -22.51
N LEU A 445 13.34 37.82 -22.81
CA LEU A 445 12.86 38.09 -24.18
C LEU A 445 12.11 39.40 -24.27
N GLU A 446 12.06 40.00 -25.44
CA GLU A 446 11.28 41.23 -25.69
C GLU A 446 9.79 40.92 -25.83
N MET A 447 8.91 41.73 -25.22
CA MET A 447 7.46 41.55 -25.35
C MET A 447 7.00 41.96 -26.76
N PRO A 448 6.27 41.09 -27.50
CA PRO A 448 5.69 41.44 -28.80
C PRO A 448 4.74 42.61 -28.72
N SER A 449 4.78 43.48 -29.76
CA SER A 449 3.89 44.65 -29.87
C SER A 449 2.41 44.28 -29.83
N GLN A 450 2.05 43.08 -30.33
CA GLN A 450 0.69 42.54 -30.29
C GLN A 450 0.17 42.38 -28.87
N TYR A 451 0.99 41.82 -27.96
CA TYR A 451 0.66 41.70 -26.55
C TYR A 451 0.63 43.04 -25.85
N ALA A 452 1.63 43.90 -26.13
CA ALA A 452 1.68 45.24 -25.53
C ALA A 452 0.45 46.08 -25.90
N ASN A 453 -0.05 45.96 -27.14
CA ASN A 453 -1.27 46.63 -27.57
C ASN A 453 -2.53 46.04 -26.93
N ALA A 454 -2.65 44.73 -26.86
CA ALA A 454 -3.77 44.08 -26.19
C ALA A 454 -3.88 44.49 -24.72
N LEU A 455 -2.77 44.47 -23.97
CA LEU A 455 -2.69 44.92 -22.59
C LEU A 455 -3.07 46.42 -22.43
N LYS A 456 -2.60 47.30 -23.33
CA LYS A 456 -2.99 48.71 -23.32
C LYS A 456 -4.50 48.91 -23.53
N VAL A 457 -5.11 48.21 -24.47
CA VAL A 457 -6.55 48.29 -24.73
C VAL A 457 -7.35 47.86 -23.50
N MET A 458 -7.01 46.74 -22.90
CA MET A 458 -7.71 46.26 -21.73
C MET A 458 -7.51 47.11 -20.49
N ASN A 459 -6.31 47.71 -20.32
CA ASN A 459 -6.05 48.66 -19.24
C ASN A 459 -6.88 49.95 -19.36
N MET A 460 -7.15 50.40 -20.61
CA MET A 460 -8.06 51.55 -20.85
C MET A 460 -9.53 51.21 -20.53
N MET A 461 -9.94 49.97 -20.62
CA MET A 461 -11.28 49.48 -20.26
C MET A 461 -11.46 49.31 -18.75
N GLY A 462 -10.40 49.29 -17.97
CA GLY A 462 -10.45 49.19 -16.50
C GLY A 462 -10.61 47.78 -15.90
N ASP A 463 -10.63 46.72 -16.73
CA ASP A 463 -10.92 45.36 -16.31
C ASP A 463 -9.69 44.42 -16.34
N LEU A 464 -8.47 44.93 -16.27
CA LEU A 464 -7.27 44.11 -16.40
C LEU A 464 -6.84 43.49 -15.08
N THR A 465 -6.95 42.17 -14.99
CA THR A 465 -6.50 41.40 -13.85
C THR A 465 -4.99 41.10 -13.85
N ILE A 466 -4.41 40.76 -12.68
CA ILE A 466 -3.00 40.36 -12.58
C ILE A 466 -2.73 39.11 -13.43
N ALA A 467 -3.64 38.13 -13.40
CA ALA A 467 -3.52 36.90 -14.19
C ALA A 467 -3.46 37.18 -15.70
N GLU A 468 -4.26 38.10 -16.23
CA GLU A 468 -4.23 38.47 -17.65
C GLU A 468 -2.94 39.17 -18.06
N GLN A 469 -2.29 39.87 -17.16
CA GLN A 469 -0.99 40.48 -17.41
C GLN A 469 0.16 39.47 -17.31
N LEU A 470 0.04 38.49 -16.45
CA LEU A 470 1.02 37.40 -16.35
C LEU A 470 0.98 36.47 -17.56
N TYR A 471 -0.21 36.27 -18.16
CA TYR A 471 -0.44 35.32 -19.25
C TYR A 471 -0.98 36.03 -20.51
N PRO A 472 -0.17 36.88 -21.16
CA PRO A 472 -0.63 37.77 -22.25
C PRO A 472 -1.11 36.97 -23.49
N GLU A 473 -0.62 35.76 -23.72
CA GLU A 473 -1.08 34.87 -24.77
C GLU A 473 -2.55 34.49 -24.61
N SER A 474 -2.96 34.19 -23.38
CA SER A 474 -4.35 33.83 -23.04
C SER A 474 -5.29 35.02 -23.24
N LEU A 475 -4.87 36.22 -22.82
CA LEU A 475 -5.61 37.47 -23.09
C LEU A 475 -5.76 37.74 -24.60
N PHE A 476 -4.65 37.66 -25.32
CA PHE A 476 -4.63 37.88 -26.76
C PHE A 476 -5.53 36.91 -27.52
N GLN A 477 -5.49 35.62 -27.15
CA GLN A 477 -6.33 34.56 -27.74
C GLN A 477 -7.82 34.83 -27.49
N ARG A 478 -8.18 35.30 -26.28
CA ARG A 478 -9.58 35.64 -25.96
C ARG A 478 -10.08 36.83 -26.79
N MET A 479 -9.22 37.84 -27.00
CA MET A 479 -9.57 39.02 -27.79
C MET A 479 -9.61 38.71 -29.30
N ASN A 480 -8.78 37.77 -29.76
CA ASN A 480 -8.63 37.42 -31.16
C ASN A 480 -8.64 35.89 -31.35
N PRO A 481 -9.81 35.24 -31.25
CA PRO A 481 -9.90 33.78 -31.29
C PRO A 481 -9.36 33.12 -32.56
N ALA A 482 -9.37 33.85 -33.69
CA ALA A 482 -8.88 33.33 -34.97
C ALA A 482 -7.37 33.54 -35.20
N ALA A 483 -6.70 34.34 -34.37
CA ALA A 483 -5.28 34.64 -34.53
C ALA A 483 -4.40 33.60 -33.83
N LYS A 484 -3.36 33.15 -34.50
CA LYS A 484 -2.38 32.19 -33.91
C LYS A 484 -1.27 32.98 -33.20
N TRP A 485 -1.36 33.16 -31.89
CA TRP A 485 -0.35 33.84 -31.09
C TRP A 485 1.02 33.14 -31.16
N THR A 486 1.05 31.85 -31.41
CA THR A 486 2.27 31.06 -31.54
C THR A 486 3.14 31.43 -32.72
N GLU A 487 2.62 32.22 -33.68
CA GLU A 487 3.38 32.67 -34.86
C GLU A 487 4.33 33.85 -34.60
N PHE A 488 4.04 34.66 -33.56
CA PHE A 488 4.82 35.87 -33.27
C PHE A 488 5.41 35.91 -31.86
N ASP A 489 5.07 34.93 -30.98
CA ASP A 489 5.60 34.91 -29.62
C ASP A 489 7.07 34.43 -29.62
N PRO A 490 8.03 35.28 -29.21
CA PRO A 490 9.45 34.90 -29.20
C PRO A 490 9.78 33.75 -28.27
N ARG A 491 8.93 33.44 -27.27
CA ARG A 491 9.10 32.26 -26.43
C ARG A 491 8.94 30.96 -27.22
N VAL A 492 8.07 30.98 -28.24
CA VAL A 492 7.86 29.80 -29.12
C VAL A 492 9.08 29.61 -30.03
N GLU A 493 9.65 30.67 -30.58
CA GLU A 493 10.87 30.58 -31.39
C GLU A 493 12.07 30.08 -30.56
N TRP A 494 12.20 30.59 -29.34
CA TRP A 494 13.19 30.11 -28.40
C TRP A 494 12.97 28.65 -28.09
N LEU A 495 11.73 28.22 -27.81
CA LEU A 495 11.37 26.83 -27.52
C LEU A 495 11.74 25.89 -28.66
N ILE A 496 11.41 26.25 -29.88
CA ILE A 496 11.76 25.48 -31.08
C ILE A 496 13.29 25.32 -31.21
N SER A 497 14.01 26.42 -31.04
CA SER A 497 15.49 26.40 -31.05
C SER A 497 16.07 25.54 -29.94
N PHE A 498 15.51 25.63 -28.75
CA PHE A 498 15.91 24.82 -27.59
C PHE A 498 15.70 23.33 -27.87
N LEU A 499 14.51 22.92 -28.32
CA LEU A 499 14.18 21.54 -28.62
C LEU A 499 15.08 20.95 -29.72
N LYS A 500 15.43 21.74 -30.73
CA LYS A 500 16.36 21.31 -31.78
C LYS A 500 17.79 21.05 -31.25
N ASN A 501 18.22 21.79 -30.26
CA ASN A 501 19.54 21.63 -29.66
C ASN A 501 19.61 20.50 -28.61
N HIS A 502 18.45 20.04 -28.09
CA HIS A 502 18.34 19.03 -27.03
C HIS A 502 17.53 17.80 -27.49
N ARG A 503 17.84 17.30 -28.71
CA ARG A 503 17.02 16.26 -29.36
C ARG A 503 16.96 14.92 -28.64
N GLU A 504 17.98 14.58 -27.86
CA GLU A 504 18.06 13.32 -27.12
C GLU A 504 17.49 13.43 -25.70
N GLU A 505 17.10 14.62 -25.29
CA GLU A 505 16.61 14.86 -23.92
C GLU A 505 15.09 14.89 -23.88
N LYS A 506 14.54 14.37 -22.79
CA LYS A 506 13.11 14.46 -22.49
C LYS A 506 12.82 15.73 -21.69
N ILE A 507 11.85 16.49 -22.17
CA ILE A 507 11.57 17.83 -21.68
C ILE A 507 10.12 17.90 -21.20
N LEU A 508 9.91 18.30 -19.94
CA LEU A 508 8.60 18.63 -19.41
C LEU A 508 8.38 20.13 -19.53
N LEU A 509 7.32 20.55 -20.21
CA LEU A 509 6.92 21.94 -20.33
C LEU A 509 5.58 22.15 -19.64
N ILE A 510 5.53 23.10 -18.70
CA ILE A 510 4.32 23.40 -17.92
C ILE A 510 3.76 24.76 -18.31
N CYS A 511 2.45 24.79 -18.61
CA CYS A 511 1.65 25.97 -18.90
C CYS A 511 0.58 26.19 -17.82
N LYS A 512 0.06 27.40 -17.68
CA LYS A 512 -1.05 27.68 -16.76
C LYS A 512 -2.36 27.06 -17.22
N GLN A 513 -2.65 27.06 -18.52
CA GLN A 513 -3.95 26.66 -19.10
C GLN A 513 -3.81 25.54 -20.14
N ALA A 514 -4.82 24.69 -20.21
CA ALA A 514 -4.92 23.63 -21.22
C ALA A 514 -4.85 24.20 -22.67
N GLN A 515 -5.50 25.32 -22.94
CA GLN A 515 -5.52 25.90 -24.28
C GLN A 515 -4.13 26.37 -24.75
N THR A 516 -3.31 26.90 -23.85
CA THR A 516 -1.91 27.25 -24.15
C THR A 516 -1.10 26.00 -24.50
N ALA A 517 -1.29 24.91 -23.73
CA ALA A 517 -0.60 23.65 -23.98
C ALA A 517 -0.98 23.04 -25.36
N ILE A 518 -2.26 23.03 -25.69
CA ILE A 518 -2.77 22.53 -26.99
C ILE A 518 -2.22 23.38 -28.15
N SER A 519 -2.22 24.73 -28.00
CA SER A 519 -1.72 25.63 -29.05
C SER A 519 -0.22 25.45 -29.28
N LEU A 520 0.58 25.21 -28.23
CA LEU A 520 2.01 24.95 -28.34
C LEU A 520 2.27 23.59 -29.02
N GLU A 521 1.56 22.53 -28.61
CA GLU A 521 1.69 21.21 -29.25
C GLU A 521 1.43 21.31 -30.74
N GLN A 522 0.33 21.95 -31.13
CA GLN A 522 -0.04 22.12 -32.51
C GLN A 522 1.03 22.91 -33.29
N ALA A 523 1.56 24.00 -32.71
CA ALA A 523 2.60 24.80 -33.35
C ALA A 523 3.91 24.02 -33.54
N LEU A 524 4.35 23.23 -32.55
CA LEU A 524 5.56 22.41 -32.63
C LEU A 524 5.43 21.34 -33.71
N ARG A 525 4.28 20.69 -33.79
CA ARG A 525 3.97 19.67 -34.80
C ARG A 525 3.85 20.24 -36.21
N GLU A 526 3.07 21.34 -36.38
CA GLU A 526 2.82 21.92 -37.70
C GLU A 526 4.05 22.61 -38.30
N ARG A 527 4.85 23.31 -37.46
CA ARG A 527 5.97 24.12 -37.98
C ARG A 527 7.24 23.30 -38.20
N GLU A 528 7.53 22.34 -37.32
CA GLU A 528 8.85 21.69 -37.26
C GLU A 528 8.77 20.18 -37.17
N GLY A 529 7.59 19.60 -37.08
CA GLY A 529 7.42 18.16 -36.96
C GLY A 529 8.03 17.57 -35.70
N ILE A 530 8.14 18.38 -34.62
CA ILE A 530 8.69 17.93 -33.34
C ILE A 530 7.70 16.98 -32.71
N ARG A 531 8.18 15.80 -32.30
CA ARG A 531 7.37 14.82 -31.59
C ARG A 531 7.02 15.35 -30.19
N SER A 532 5.77 15.72 -30.01
CA SER A 532 5.23 16.30 -28.77
C SER A 532 4.00 15.53 -28.32
N ALA A 533 3.78 15.51 -27.02
CA ALA A 533 2.56 15.04 -26.38
C ALA A 533 1.95 16.15 -25.55
N VAL A 534 0.63 16.15 -25.44
CA VAL A 534 -0.11 17.11 -24.60
C VAL A 534 -0.79 16.41 -23.45
N PHE A 535 -0.90 17.11 -22.30
CA PHE A 535 -1.45 16.58 -21.07
C PHE A 535 -2.24 17.66 -20.32
N HIS A 536 -3.56 17.52 -20.23
CA HIS A 536 -4.40 18.53 -19.60
C HIS A 536 -5.64 17.94 -18.91
N GLU A 537 -6.31 18.71 -18.08
CA GLU A 537 -7.43 18.32 -17.24
C GLU A 537 -8.66 17.77 -17.98
N LYS A 538 -8.86 18.17 -19.26
CA LYS A 538 -10.00 17.72 -20.07
C LYS A 538 -9.80 16.35 -20.73
N MET A 539 -8.62 15.76 -20.62
CA MET A 539 -8.34 14.43 -21.18
C MET A 539 -8.83 13.33 -20.24
N SER A 540 -9.33 12.25 -20.80
CA SER A 540 -9.61 11.02 -20.05
C SER A 540 -8.33 10.41 -19.45
N ILE A 541 -8.48 9.55 -18.46
CA ILE A 541 -7.34 8.85 -17.83
C ILE A 541 -6.56 8.04 -18.89
N VAL A 542 -7.26 7.35 -19.78
CA VAL A 542 -6.65 6.54 -20.83
C VAL A 542 -5.84 7.39 -21.82
N GLU A 543 -6.36 8.57 -22.21
CA GLU A 543 -5.62 9.48 -23.08
C GLU A 543 -4.37 10.04 -22.41
N ARG A 544 -4.46 10.37 -21.12
CA ARG A 544 -3.30 10.81 -20.31
C ARG A 544 -2.25 9.71 -20.22
N ASP A 545 -2.66 8.45 -20.05
CA ASP A 545 -1.78 7.30 -20.00
C ASP A 545 -1.04 7.08 -21.31
N LYS A 546 -1.76 7.16 -22.43
CA LYS A 546 -1.16 7.08 -23.76
C LYS A 546 -0.14 8.19 -24.00
N ALA A 547 -0.45 9.42 -23.58
CA ALA A 547 0.45 10.55 -23.72
C ALA A 547 1.72 10.39 -22.84
N ALA A 548 1.56 9.92 -21.61
CA ALA A 548 2.68 9.65 -20.69
C ALA A 548 3.56 8.48 -21.20
N ALA A 549 2.95 7.39 -21.67
CA ALA A 549 3.67 6.26 -22.25
C ALA A 549 4.43 6.69 -23.52
N TYR A 550 3.81 7.47 -24.39
CA TYR A 550 4.47 8.02 -25.58
C TYR A 550 5.65 8.92 -25.21
N PHE A 551 5.54 9.72 -24.15
CA PHE A 551 6.65 10.54 -23.65
C PHE A 551 7.78 9.70 -23.03
N ALA A 552 7.46 8.59 -22.39
CA ALA A 552 8.43 7.70 -21.72
C ALA A 552 9.28 6.88 -22.72
N GLN A 553 8.79 6.64 -23.95
CA GLN A 553 9.52 5.89 -24.97
C GLN A 553 10.79 6.64 -25.39
N GLN A 554 11.94 5.95 -25.39
CA GLN A 554 13.26 6.56 -25.66
C GLN A 554 13.49 6.83 -27.15
N GLU A 555 13.27 5.86 -28.02
CA GLU A 555 13.67 5.95 -29.44
C GLU A 555 12.64 6.64 -30.31
N ASP A 556 11.36 6.26 -30.23
CA ASP A 556 10.27 6.78 -31.07
C ASP A 556 9.26 7.66 -30.32
N GLY A 557 9.46 7.92 -29.05
CA GLY A 557 8.57 8.66 -28.20
C GLY A 557 8.62 10.18 -28.38
N ALA A 558 7.68 10.88 -27.71
CA ALA A 558 7.68 12.34 -27.69
C ALA A 558 8.93 12.88 -27.01
N GLN A 559 9.55 13.90 -27.59
CA GLN A 559 10.67 14.65 -26.99
C GLN A 559 10.18 15.56 -25.87
N VAL A 560 9.03 16.21 -26.07
CA VAL A 560 8.46 17.17 -25.11
C VAL A 560 7.05 16.75 -24.72
N LEU A 561 6.78 16.76 -23.42
CA LEU A 561 5.43 16.69 -22.86
C LEU A 561 5.00 18.08 -22.42
N ILE A 562 3.94 18.59 -23.02
CA ILE A 562 3.38 19.91 -22.75
C ILE A 562 2.17 19.74 -21.85
N SER A 563 2.25 20.19 -20.61
CA SER A 563 1.21 19.98 -19.61
C SER A 563 0.61 21.28 -19.10
N SER A 564 -0.68 21.28 -18.80
CA SER A 564 -1.28 22.29 -17.94
C SER A 564 -0.88 22.03 -16.48
N ASN A 565 -0.93 23.06 -15.62
CA ASN A 565 -0.61 22.90 -14.18
C ASN A 565 -1.46 21.82 -13.51
N ILE A 566 -2.76 21.82 -13.76
CA ILE A 566 -3.69 20.84 -13.21
C ILE A 566 -3.51 19.47 -13.88
N GLY A 567 -3.25 19.45 -15.18
CA GLY A 567 -3.08 18.21 -15.93
C GLY A 567 -1.91 17.36 -15.45
N SER A 568 -0.82 17.98 -14.99
CA SER A 568 0.39 17.26 -14.54
C SER A 568 0.29 16.66 -13.14
N GLU A 569 -0.75 16.93 -12.37
CA GLU A 569 -0.91 16.38 -11.03
C GLU A 569 -0.90 14.85 -11.03
N GLY A 570 -0.18 14.27 -10.08
CA GLY A 570 -0.15 12.82 -9.85
C GLY A 570 0.81 12.00 -10.68
N ARG A 571 1.55 12.58 -11.62
CA ARG A 571 2.49 11.86 -12.46
C ARG A 571 3.94 12.04 -12.03
N ASN A 572 4.73 11.00 -12.25
CA ASN A 572 6.16 10.99 -12.02
C ASN A 572 6.90 10.89 -13.36
N PHE A 573 7.77 11.85 -13.63
CA PHE A 573 8.57 11.91 -14.84
C PHE A 573 10.08 11.89 -14.53
N GLN A 574 10.50 11.05 -13.58
CA GLN A 574 11.92 10.97 -13.13
C GLN A 574 12.93 10.65 -14.23
N PHE A 575 12.49 10.16 -15.38
CA PHE A 575 13.35 9.95 -16.54
C PHE A 575 13.66 11.24 -17.32
N ALA A 576 12.99 12.35 -16.99
CA ALA A 576 13.26 13.69 -17.55
C ALA A 576 13.96 14.56 -16.52
N SER A 577 14.91 15.37 -16.94
CA SER A 577 15.66 16.32 -16.10
C SER A 577 15.52 17.78 -16.54
N GLN A 578 14.85 18.03 -17.66
CA GLN A 578 14.66 19.35 -18.23
C GLN A 578 13.22 19.83 -17.98
N LEU A 579 13.05 20.93 -17.24
CA LEU A 579 11.77 21.56 -16.94
C LEU A 579 11.70 22.95 -17.58
N ILE A 580 10.68 23.22 -18.36
CA ILE A 580 10.38 24.55 -18.87
C ILE A 580 9.09 25.04 -18.21
N LEU A 581 9.17 26.12 -17.46
CA LEU A 581 8.01 26.82 -16.92
C LEU A 581 7.60 27.92 -17.89
N PHE A 582 6.81 27.57 -18.89
CA PHE A 582 6.36 28.53 -19.91
C PHE A 582 5.50 29.64 -19.31
N ASN A 583 4.69 29.27 -18.32
CA ASN A 583 3.98 30.20 -17.46
C ASN A 583 4.38 29.95 -16.01
N LEU A 584 4.78 31.00 -15.29
CA LEU A 584 5.03 30.92 -13.86
C LEU A 584 3.71 30.83 -13.10
N PRO A 585 3.58 29.90 -12.13
CA PRO A 585 2.46 29.91 -11.19
C PRO A 585 2.43 31.20 -10.38
N ASP A 586 1.24 31.63 -10.00
CA ASP A 586 1.00 32.81 -9.16
C ASP A 586 1.14 32.54 -7.65
N ASN A 587 1.36 31.27 -7.28
CA ASN A 587 1.49 30.79 -5.91
C ASN A 587 2.77 29.94 -5.77
N PRO A 588 3.59 30.15 -4.70
CA PRO A 588 4.82 29.37 -4.45
C PRO A 588 4.59 27.87 -4.29
N ASP A 589 3.44 27.45 -3.75
CA ASP A 589 3.14 26.01 -3.57
C ASP A 589 2.94 25.31 -4.92
N LEU A 590 2.26 25.98 -5.86
CA LEU A 590 2.10 25.48 -7.23
C LEU A 590 3.45 25.43 -7.96
N LEU A 591 4.35 26.36 -7.67
CA LEU A 591 5.72 26.31 -8.20
C LEU A 591 6.46 25.08 -7.67
N GLU A 592 6.43 24.86 -6.38
CA GLU A 592 7.06 23.69 -5.74
C GLU A 592 6.47 22.39 -6.26
N GLN A 593 5.15 22.29 -6.41
CA GLN A 593 4.49 21.15 -7.02
C GLN A 593 4.92 20.92 -8.47
N SER A 594 5.06 22.00 -9.26
CA SER A 594 5.49 21.92 -10.67
C SER A 594 6.92 21.40 -10.79
N ILE A 595 7.85 21.87 -9.96
CA ILE A 595 9.23 21.41 -9.92
C ILE A 595 9.27 19.97 -9.38
N GLY A 596 8.46 19.66 -8.38
CA GLY A 596 8.37 18.33 -7.76
C GLY A 596 7.90 17.20 -8.69
N ARG A 597 7.51 17.51 -9.94
CA ARG A 597 7.24 16.47 -10.95
C ARG A 597 8.50 15.73 -11.40
N LEU A 598 9.63 16.44 -11.44
CA LEU A 598 10.95 15.90 -11.80
C LEU A 598 11.84 15.75 -10.58
N ASP A 599 11.75 16.67 -9.63
CA ASP A 599 12.60 16.76 -8.45
C ASP A 599 12.12 15.83 -7.34
N ARG A 600 12.51 14.58 -7.48
CA ARG A 600 12.15 13.50 -6.54
C ARG A 600 13.38 12.70 -6.16
N ILE A 601 13.27 12.03 -5.02
CA ILE A 601 14.30 11.10 -4.57
C ILE A 601 14.50 9.98 -5.60
N GLY A 602 15.78 9.67 -5.91
CA GLY A 602 16.16 8.67 -6.93
C GLY A 602 16.34 9.22 -8.35
N GLN A 603 16.12 10.52 -8.58
CA GLN A 603 16.51 11.18 -9.83
C GLN A 603 18.02 11.16 -9.98
N LYS A 604 18.52 10.70 -11.13
CA LYS A 604 19.95 10.50 -11.40
C LYS A 604 20.68 11.75 -11.95
N GLN A 605 19.91 12.73 -12.43
CA GLN A 605 20.45 13.94 -13.07
C GLN A 605 19.93 15.20 -12.35
N ASP A 606 20.74 16.25 -12.36
CA ASP A 606 20.33 17.57 -11.85
C ASP A 606 19.20 18.17 -12.69
N ILE A 607 18.23 18.81 -12.03
CA ILE A 607 17.07 19.37 -12.69
C ILE A 607 17.41 20.76 -13.26
N GLN A 608 17.28 20.90 -14.57
CA GLN A 608 17.46 22.17 -15.26
C GLN A 608 16.12 22.86 -15.42
N ILE A 609 15.96 24.05 -14.83
CA ILE A 609 14.70 24.80 -14.79
C ILE A 609 14.83 26.03 -15.67
N TYR A 610 14.12 26.09 -16.78
CA TYR A 610 14.12 27.20 -17.72
C TYR A 610 12.84 28.04 -17.59
N VAL A 611 13.01 29.35 -17.45
CA VAL A 611 11.89 30.27 -17.27
C VAL A 611 11.96 31.37 -18.29
N PRO A 612 11.22 31.26 -19.42
CA PRO A 612 11.14 32.32 -20.42
C PRO A 612 10.21 33.45 -19.97
N CYS A 613 10.75 34.64 -19.76
CA CYS A 613 10.04 35.85 -19.31
C CYS A 613 10.22 37.01 -20.25
N PHE A 614 9.22 37.87 -20.33
CA PHE A 614 9.33 39.14 -21.02
C PHE A 614 9.98 40.23 -20.14
N GLU A 615 10.90 41.03 -20.71
CA GLU A 615 11.58 42.12 -20.02
C GLU A 615 10.60 43.18 -19.51
N ASN A 616 10.91 43.72 -18.33
CA ASN A 616 10.15 44.84 -17.74
C ASN A 616 8.65 44.56 -17.53
N THR A 617 8.30 43.27 -17.28
CA THR A 617 6.93 42.84 -17.10
C THR A 617 6.72 42.22 -15.69
N MET A 618 5.46 41.96 -15.36
CA MET A 618 5.09 41.21 -14.16
C MET A 618 5.76 39.85 -14.08
N GLN A 619 5.98 39.18 -15.21
CA GLN A 619 6.66 37.90 -15.27
C GLN A 619 8.07 37.96 -14.68
N MET A 620 8.82 39.03 -15.04
CA MET A 620 10.16 39.26 -14.50
C MET A 620 10.14 39.55 -13.00
N VAL A 621 9.19 40.38 -12.54
CA VAL A 621 9.02 40.67 -11.10
C VAL A 621 8.75 39.39 -10.31
N LEU A 622 7.84 38.52 -10.79
CA LEU A 622 7.49 37.26 -10.16
C LEU A 622 8.67 36.28 -10.16
N ALA A 623 9.37 36.13 -11.30
CA ALA A 623 10.56 35.31 -11.41
C ALA A 623 11.68 35.76 -10.46
N SER A 624 11.93 37.09 -10.36
CA SER A 624 12.91 37.65 -9.43
C SER A 624 12.53 37.43 -7.97
N TRP A 625 11.25 37.56 -7.63
CA TRP A 625 10.78 37.27 -6.27
C TRP A 625 10.95 35.82 -5.90
N TYR A 626 10.62 34.88 -6.80
CA TYR A 626 10.83 33.42 -6.56
C TYR A 626 12.32 33.09 -6.46
N HIS A 627 13.18 33.68 -7.31
CA HIS A 627 14.61 33.36 -7.31
C HIS A 627 15.36 34.11 -6.20
N GLN A 628 15.33 35.42 -6.18
CA GLN A 628 16.15 36.25 -5.29
C GLN A 628 15.52 36.42 -3.90
N GLY A 629 14.18 36.49 -3.84
CA GLY A 629 13.45 36.62 -2.57
C GLY A 629 13.32 35.29 -1.81
N LEU A 630 12.82 34.25 -2.48
CA LEU A 630 12.49 32.96 -1.86
C LEU A 630 13.55 31.88 -2.08
N ASN A 631 14.41 32.01 -3.06
CA ASN A 631 15.31 30.97 -3.57
C ASN A 631 14.58 29.67 -3.99
N ALA A 632 13.32 29.78 -4.45
CA ALA A 632 12.41 28.65 -4.66
C ALA A 632 12.73 27.81 -5.93
N PHE A 633 13.56 28.29 -6.84
CA PHE A 633 14.01 27.53 -7.99
C PHE A 633 15.17 26.59 -7.66
N GLU A 634 16.09 26.99 -6.78
CA GLU A 634 17.30 26.23 -6.46
C GLU A 634 17.18 25.41 -5.19
N GLU A 635 16.34 25.85 -4.24
CA GLU A 635 16.07 25.15 -3.00
C GLU A 635 14.56 25.00 -2.80
N THR A 636 14.14 23.97 -2.04
CA THR A 636 12.75 23.89 -1.58
C THR A 636 12.44 25.02 -0.61
N CYS A 637 11.29 25.63 -0.77
CA CYS A 637 10.83 26.74 0.09
C CYS A 637 9.56 26.34 0.84
N PRO A 638 9.66 25.50 1.91
CA PRO A 638 8.48 25.08 2.66
C PRO A 638 7.71 26.25 3.28
N MET A 639 8.35 27.41 3.51
CA MET A 639 7.73 28.62 4.03
C MET A 639 7.09 29.50 2.95
N GLY A 640 7.05 29.06 1.69
CA GLY A 640 6.57 29.84 0.55
C GLY A 640 5.20 30.46 0.78
N SER A 641 4.23 29.69 1.23
CA SER A 641 2.87 30.15 1.55
C SER A 641 2.82 31.16 2.70
N THR A 642 3.64 30.99 3.72
CA THR A 642 3.71 31.94 4.85
C THR A 642 4.27 33.28 4.38
N LEU A 643 5.34 33.25 3.60
CA LEU A 643 5.94 34.45 3.03
C LEU A 643 5.02 35.12 2.01
N PHE A 644 4.29 34.32 1.22
CA PHE A 644 3.29 34.84 0.28
C PHE A 644 2.13 35.54 0.99
N ARG A 645 1.71 35.02 2.15
CA ARG A 645 0.68 35.65 2.99
C ARG A 645 1.18 36.95 3.64
N GLU A 646 2.45 36.98 4.09
CA GLU A 646 3.08 38.14 4.73
C GLU A 646 3.42 39.24 3.74
N PHE A 647 3.91 38.89 2.55
CA PHE A 647 4.43 39.84 1.55
C PHE A 647 3.56 39.98 0.29
N GLY A 648 2.49 39.19 0.16
CA GLY A 648 1.70 39.09 -1.08
C GLY A 648 1.03 40.40 -1.52
N GLU A 649 0.53 41.18 -0.58
CA GLU A 649 -0.05 42.50 -0.90
C GLU A 649 1.03 43.47 -1.46
N THR A 650 2.20 43.47 -0.85
CA THR A 650 3.34 44.26 -1.32
C THR A 650 3.83 43.78 -2.68
N LEU A 651 3.89 42.43 -2.87
CA LEU A 651 4.23 41.83 -4.16
C LEU A 651 3.24 42.24 -5.25
N GLN A 652 1.94 42.23 -4.97
CA GLN A 652 0.92 42.66 -5.94
C GLN A 652 1.10 44.09 -6.39
N ASN A 653 1.57 44.99 -5.50
CA ASN A 653 1.87 46.39 -5.88
C ASN A 653 3.05 46.44 -6.86
N TYR A 654 4.11 45.66 -6.65
CA TYR A 654 5.24 45.57 -7.57
C TYR A 654 4.87 44.88 -8.89
N LEU A 655 3.99 43.87 -8.85
CA LEU A 655 3.46 43.24 -10.06
C LEU A 655 2.70 44.26 -10.93
N ARG A 656 1.90 45.16 -10.33
CA ARG A 656 1.19 46.22 -11.07
C ARG A 656 2.11 47.33 -11.62
N THR A 657 3.25 47.54 -10.96
CA THR A 657 4.24 48.58 -11.34
C THR A 657 5.64 47.97 -11.39
N PRO A 658 5.99 47.21 -12.45
CA PRO A 658 7.24 46.46 -12.51
C PRO A 658 8.52 47.29 -12.40
N GLN A 659 8.45 48.59 -12.69
CA GLN A 659 9.58 49.53 -12.63
C GLN A 659 9.58 50.41 -11.36
N ALA A 660 8.78 50.07 -10.34
CA ALA A 660 8.73 50.85 -9.11
C ALA A 660 10.05 50.78 -8.34
N VAL A 661 10.45 51.94 -7.79
CA VAL A 661 11.64 52.08 -6.96
C VAL A 661 11.43 51.28 -5.63
N GLY A 662 12.49 50.63 -5.15
CA GLY A 662 12.44 49.86 -3.89
C GLY A 662 12.21 48.37 -4.04
N PHE A 663 12.10 47.85 -5.25
CA PHE A 663 11.91 46.40 -5.48
C PHE A 663 13.11 45.60 -4.96
N GLU A 664 14.34 46.03 -5.13
CA GLU A 664 15.54 45.39 -4.60
C GLU A 664 15.52 45.30 -3.05
N GLU A 665 15.07 46.39 -2.39
CA GLU A 665 14.92 46.40 -0.93
C GLU A 665 13.84 45.41 -0.46
N PHE A 666 12.74 45.31 -1.22
CA PHE A 666 11.69 44.32 -0.97
C PHE A 666 12.20 42.90 -1.11
N LEU A 667 12.98 42.58 -2.15
CA LEU A 667 13.61 41.26 -2.32
C LEU A 667 14.54 40.95 -1.16
N ALA A 668 15.36 41.91 -0.74
CA ALA A 668 16.28 41.76 0.40
C ALA A 668 15.52 41.48 1.71
N LYS A 669 14.39 42.16 1.96
CA LYS A 669 13.53 41.94 3.13
C LYS A 669 12.90 40.55 3.09
N THR A 670 12.39 40.11 1.95
CA THR A 670 11.81 38.78 1.76
C THR A 670 12.86 37.72 2.02
N ARG A 671 14.09 37.88 1.49
CA ARG A 671 15.19 36.93 1.69
C ARG A 671 15.64 36.84 3.16
N ALA A 672 15.77 37.99 3.82
CA ALA A 672 16.12 38.04 5.25
C ALA A 672 15.08 37.31 6.11
N ARG A 673 13.80 37.49 5.80
CA ARG A 673 12.69 36.84 6.49
C ARG A 673 12.65 35.33 6.22
N GLN A 674 12.89 34.90 4.98
CA GLN A 674 13.02 33.51 4.58
C GLN A 674 14.13 32.82 5.36
N GLN A 675 15.31 33.46 5.49
CA GLN A 675 16.44 32.93 6.26
C GLN A 675 16.12 32.82 7.77
N GLN A 676 15.44 33.82 8.35
CA GLN A 676 15.02 33.77 9.74
C GLN A 676 14.08 32.59 10.00
N LEU A 677 13.08 32.40 9.13
CA LEU A 677 12.15 31.28 9.26
C LEU A 677 12.85 29.92 9.06
N LYS A 678 13.81 29.85 8.11
CA LYS A 678 14.60 28.63 7.88
C LYS A 678 15.40 28.24 9.12
N ILE A 679 16.11 29.18 9.75
CA ILE A 679 16.87 28.94 10.97
C ILE A 679 15.93 28.54 12.14
N ALA A 680 14.78 29.15 12.25
CA ALA A 680 13.81 28.83 13.29
C ALA A 680 13.26 27.38 13.15
N LEU A 681 13.06 26.92 11.90
CA LEU A 681 12.67 25.54 11.61
C LEU A 681 13.81 24.55 11.92
N GLU A 682 15.05 24.89 11.57
CA GLU A 682 16.22 24.01 11.76
C GLU A 682 16.64 23.84 13.22
N GLN A 683 16.37 24.83 14.09
CA GLN A 683 16.77 24.81 15.51
C GLN A 683 15.75 24.21 16.46
N GLY A 684 14.59 23.74 15.97
CA GLY A 684 13.47 23.34 16.79
C GLY A 684 13.26 21.83 16.91
N ARG A 685 12.04 21.51 17.25
CA ARG A 685 11.46 20.16 17.42
C ARG A 685 11.63 19.25 16.19
N ASP A 686 11.76 19.83 15.02
CA ASP A 686 11.86 19.10 13.74
C ASP A 686 13.04 18.12 13.72
N ARG A 687 14.15 18.47 14.32
CA ARG A 687 15.33 17.59 14.40
C ARG A 687 15.06 16.29 15.15
N LEU A 688 14.26 16.33 16.21
CA LEU A 688 13.86 15.13 16.96
C LEU A 688 12.94 14.23 16.15
N LEU A 689 12.00 14.85 15.43
CA LEU A 689 11.07 14.12 14.58
C LEU A 689 11.79 13.44 13.40
N GLU A 690 12.76 14.14 12.77
CA GLU A 690 13.59 13.56 11.71
C GLU A 690 14.39 12.33 12.16
N LEU A 691 15.01 12.40 13.33
CA LEU A 691 15.79 11.29 13.87
C LEU A 691 14.93 10.04 14.11
N ASN A 692 13.70 10.25 14.58
CA ASN A 692 12.75 9.16 14.76
C ASN A 692 12.20 8.62 13.44
N SER A 693 11.96 9.50 12.47
CA SER A 693 11.31 9.16 11.21
C SER A 693 12.26 8.55 10.18
N ASN A 694 13.56 8.82 10.28
CA ASN A 694 14.56 8.36 9.31
C ASN A 694 14.93 6.87 9.45
N GLY A 695 14.82 6.29 10.65
CA GLY A 695 15.08 4.88 10.93
C GLY A 695 16.55 4.42 10.80
N GLY A 696 17.50 5.30 10.42
CA GLY A 696 18.93 5.05 10.42
C GLY A 696 19.38 3.77 9.69
N GLU A 697 20.29 3.01 10.31
CA GLU A 697 20.83 1.75 9.74
C GLU A 697 19.75 0.64 9.62
N ALA A 698 18.77 0.60 10.52
CA ALA A 698 17.71 -0.40 10.47
C ALA A 698 16.84 -0.23 9.21
N ALA A 699 16.59 1.01 8.80
CA ALA A 699 15.86 1.32 7.57
C ALA A 699 16.65 0.91 6.32
N GLN A 700 17.96 1.13 6.31
CA GLN A 700 18.84 0.71 5.20
C GLN A 700 18.91 -0.82 5.08
N THR A 701 19.04 -1.51 6.21
CA THR A 701 19.02 -2.97 6.26
C THR A 701 17.71 -3.54 5.73
N LEU A 702 16.58 -2.92 6.07
CA LEU A 702 15.26 -3.30 5.56
C LEU A 702 15.16 -3.14 4.04
N ALA A 703 15.63 -2.01 3.49
CA ALA A 703 15.64 -1.78 2.05
C ALA A 703 16.51 -2.82 1.31
N GLN A 704 17.71 -3.12 1.84
CA GLN A 704 18.59 -4.13 1.28
C GLN A 704 17.99 -5.54 1.34
N ALA A 705 17.28 -5.87 2.42
CA ALA A 705 16.62 -7.16 2.57
C ALA A 705 15.50 -7.34 1.53
N ILE A 706 14.68 -6.31 1.28
CA ILE A 706 13.63 -6.36 0.24
C ILE A 706 14.28 -6.46 -1.15
N GLN A 707 15.35 -5.70 -1.42
CA GLN A 707 16.09 -5.79 -2.69
C GLN A 707 16.69 -7.18 -2.92
N ALA A 708 17.15 -7.83 -1.87
CA ALA A 708 17.64 -9.21 -1.95
C ALA A 708 16.51 -10.21 -2.27
N GLU A 709 15.29 -9.97 -1.79
CA GLU A 709 14.12 -10.76 -2.16
C GLU A 709 13.72 -10.55 -3.64
N ASP A 710 13.78 -9.33 -4.16
CA ASP A 710 13.51 -9.04 -5.58
C ASP A 710 14.46 -9.81 -6.51
N ASN A 711 15.73 -9.94 -6.13
CA ASN A 711 16.75 -10.64 -6.91
C ASN A 711 16.73 -12.17 -6.73
N ASN A 712 15.81 -12.71 -5.94
CA ASN A 712 15.77 -14.13 -5.63
C ASN A 712 15.03 -14.91 -6.72
N PRO A 713 15.65 -15.90 -7.39
CA PRO A 713 15.03 -16.67 -8.47
C PRO A 713 13.87 -17.56 -8.03
N HIS A 714 13.63 -17.75 -6.74
CA HIS A 714 12.56 -18.61 -6.25
C HIS A 714 11.17 -18.16 -6.71
N LEU A 715 10.92 -16.86 -6.72
CA LEU A 715 9.65 -16.30 -7.21
C LEU A 715 9.45 -16.61 -8.69
N VAL A 716 10.46 -16.31 -9.51
CA VAL A 716 10.40 -16.51 -10.96
C VAL A 716 10.13 -17.99 -11.27
N ASN A 717 10.92 -18.89 -10.68
CA ASN A 717 10.77 -20.32 -10.89
C ASN A 717 9.39 -20.84 -10.46
N PHE A 718 8.87 -20.37 -9.34
CA PHE A 718 7.55 -20.76 -8.85
C PHE A 718 6.45 -20.21 -9.76
N ALA A 719 6.50 -18.93 -10.14
CA ALA A 719 5.50 -18.29 -10.99
C ALA A 719 5.41 -18.94 -12.37
N LEU A 720 6.54 -19.18 -13.03
CA LEU A 720 6.57 -19.85 -14.34
C LEU A 720 6.02 -21.28 -14.26
N ASN A 721 6.38 -22.03 -13.21
CA ASN A 721 5.83 -23.37 -12.97
C ASN A 721 4.31 -23.32 -12.68
N LEU A 722 3.84 -22.33 -11.93
CA LEU A 722 2.41 -22.11 -11.66
C LEU A 722 1.65 -21.87 -12.97
N PHE A 723 2.14 -21.00 -13.82
CA PHE A 723 1.52 -20.65 -15.09
C PHE A 723 1.50 -21.85 -16.04
N ASP A 724 2.60 -22.61 -16.14
CA ASP A 724 2.68 -23.81 -16.96
C ASP A 724 1.69 -24.90 -16.52
N VAL A 725 1.63 -25.19 -15.22
CA VAL A 725 0.73 -26.22 -14.68
C VAL A 725 -0.74 -25.82 -14.81
N ILE A 726 -1.06 -24.55 -14.66
CA ILE A 726 -2.43 -24.03 -14.85
C ILE A 726 -2.82 -24.07 -16.34
N GLY A 727 -1.86 -23.98 -17.25
CA GLY A 727 -2.08 -24.01 -18.70
C GLY A 727 -2.15 -22.63 -19.34
N LEU A 728 -1.40 -21.68 -18.80
CA LEU A 728 -1.20 -20.35 -19.40
C LEU A 728 -0.03 -20.39 -20.37
N GLU A 729 -0.17 -19.72 -21.50
CA GLU A 729 0.92 -19.54 -22.47
C GLU A 729 1.87 -18.45 -22.00
N GLN A 730 3.17 -18.69 -22.19
CA GLN A 730 4.24 -17.79 -21.74
C GLN A 730 5.14 -17.49 -22.93
N GLU A 731 5.25 -16.22 -23.32
CA GLU A 731 6.09 -15.76 -24.42
C GLU A 731 7.08 -14.70 -23.92
N ASP A 732 8.38 -14.92 -24.15
CA ASP A 732 9.41 -13.96 -23.83
C ASP A 732 9.34 -12.75 -24.77
N LEU A 733 9.17 -11.55 -24.20
CA LEU A 733 9.11 -10.28 -24.95
C LEU A 733 10.46 -9.52 -24.94
N GLY A 734 11.59 -10.18 -24.63
CA GLY A 734 12.92 -9.58 -24.43
C GLY A 734 13.06 -8.86 -23.09
N GLU A 735 14.29 -8.51 -22.75
CA GLU A 735 14.68 -7.70 -21.57
C GLU A 735 13.85 -7.92 -20.28
N GLN A 736 13.80 -9.17 -19.78
CA GLN A 736 13.19 -9.51 -18.49
C GLN A 736 11.67 -9.29 -18.42
N SER A 737 10.98 -9.30 -19.55
CA SER A 737 9.52 -9.23 -19.62
C SER A 737 8.92 -10.43 -20.31
N ILE A 738 7.75 -10.90 -19.83
CA ILE A 738 7.05 -12.08 -20.31
C ILE A 738 5.58 -11.71 -20.56
N VAL A 739 5.04 -12.13 -21.70
CA VAL A 739 3.59 -12.06 -21.95
C VAL A 739 2.96 -13.36 -21.48
N ILE A 740 1.92 -13.25 -20.67
CA ILE A 740 1.15 -14.38 -20.15
C ILE A 740 -0.25 -14.29 -20.75
N THR A 741 -0.63 -15.33 -21.49
CA THR A 741 -1.91 -15.35 -22.22
C THR A 741 -2.77 -16.53 -21.76
N PRO A 742 -4.09 -16.34 -21.52
CA PRO A 742 -5.00 -17.43 -21.21
C PRO A 742 -5.18 -18.34 -22.43
N THR A 743 -5.31 -19.65 -22.18
CA THR A 743 -5.52 -20.65 -23.22
C THR A 743 -6.83 -21.39 -23.03
N GLY A 744 -7.34 -22.03 -24.09
CA GLY A 744 -8.51 -22.91 -24.01
C GLY A 744 -8.28 -24.23 -23.22
N HIS A 745 -7.07 -24.46 -22.73
CA HIS A 745 -6.65 -25.66 -21.99
C HIS A 745 -6.36 -25.43 -20.51
N MET A 746 -6.69 -24.23 -19.99
CA MET A 746 -6.51 -23.93 -18.58
C MET A 746 -7.25 -24.91 -17.66
N LEU A 747 -6.65 -25.20 -16.49
CA LEU A 747 -7.28 -26.04 -15.46
C LEU A 747 -8.43 -25.35 -14.73
N VAL A 748 -8.52 -24.04 -14.86
CA VAL A 748 -9.52 -23.17 -14.23
C VAL A 748 -10.17 -22.31 -15.30
N PRO A 749 -11.42 -21.89 -15.12
CA PRO A 749 -12.11 -21.07 -16.12
C PRO A 749 -11.49 -19.69 -16.26
N ASP A 750 -10.92 -19.15 -15.19
CA ASP A 750 -10.31 -17.83 -15.14
C ASP A 750 -9.10 -17.85 -14.20
N PHE A 751 -8.06 -17.05 -14.51
CA PHE A 751 -6.89 -16.89 -13.66
C PHE A 751 -6.77 -15.44 -13.20
N PRO A 752 -6.61 -15.20 -11.88
CA PRO A 752 -6.64 -13.85 -11.30
C PRO A 752 -5.59 -12.92 -11.89
N GLY A 753 -6.02 -11.76 -12.37
CA GLY A 753 -5.13 -10.68 -12.81
C GLY A 753 -4.57 -10.82 -14.22
N ILE A 754 -5.11 -11.74 -15.03
CA ILE A 754 -4.79 -11.85 -16.47
C ILE A 754 -5.97 -11.31 -17.29
N GLU A 755 -5.68 -10.47 -18.26
CA GLU A 755 -6.64 -9.96 -19.24
C GLU A 755 -6.86 -10.95 -20.37
N GLU A 756 -8.01 -10.88 -21.06
CA GLU A 756 -8.33 -11.80 -22.18
C GLU A 756 -7.28 -11.78 -23.30
N ASP A 757 -6.73 -10.58 -23.57
CA ASP A 757 -5.69 -10.38 -24.61
C ASP A 757 -4.27 -10.68 -24.09
N GLY A 758 -4.13 -11.14 -22.84
CA GLY A 758 -2.86 -11.38 -22.19
C GLY A 758 -2.35 -10.20 -21.36
N THR A 759 -1.43 -10.48 -20.44
CA THR A 759 -0.83 -9.49 -19.54
C THR A 759 0.68 -9.57 -19.62
N THR A 760 1.34 -8.43 -19.87
CA THR A 760 2.80 -8.38 -19.87
C THR A 760 3.31 -8.13 -18.46
N VAL A 761 4.20 -8.99 -18.00
CA VAL A 761 4.72 -8.98 -16.63
C VAL A 761 6.25 -8.87 -16.61
N THR A 762 6.76 -8.35 -15.50
CA THR A 762 8.20 -8.35 -15.19
C THR A 762 8.42 -8.68 -13.72
N PHE A 763 9.58 -9.25 -13.41
CA PHE A 763 10.05 -9.48 -12.05
C PHE A 763 11.13 -8.46 -11.64
N ASP A 764 11.51 -7.58 -12.55
CA ASP A 764 12.52 -6.55 -12.32
C ASP A 764 11.86 -5.24 -11.89
N ARG A 765 12.22 -4.75 -10.68
CA ARG A 765 11.68 -3.51 -10.12
C ARG A 765 12.08 -2.27 -10.92
N GLU A 766 13.32 -2.20 -11.40
CA GLU A 766 13.80 -1.04 -12.14
C GLU A 766 13.08 -0.92 -13.49
N LEU A 767 12.90 -2.05 -14.17
CA LEU A 767 12.13 -2.09 -15.41
C LEU A 767 10.67 -1.72 -15.18
N ALA A 768 10.06 -2.25 -14.13
CA ALA A 768 8.68 -1.91 -13.77
C ALA A 768 8.48 -0.43 -13.45
N LEU A 769 9.50 0.23 -12.86
CA LEU A 769 9.44 1.67 -12.55
C LEU A 769 9.52 2.55 -13.80
N THR A 770 10.19 2.07 -14.86
CA THR A 770 10.36 2.82 -16.12
C THR A 770 9.23 2.57 -17.10
N ARG A 771 8.59 1.40 -17.06
CA ARG A 771 7.57 0.95 -18.00
C ARG A 771 6.26 0.66 -17.27
N GLU A 772 5.38 1.64 -17.23
CA GLU A 772 4.12 1.58 -16.44
C GLU A 772 3.11 0.52 -16.94
N GLU A 773 3.22 0.08 -18.18
CA GLU A 773 2.36 -0.95 -18.76
C GLU A 773 2.70 -2.37 -18.30
N LEU A 774 3.89 -2.59 -17.70
CA LEU A 774 4.28 -3.90 -17.21
C LEU A 774 3.70 -4.15 -15.81
N ALA A 775 3.11 -5.30 -15.57
CA ALA A 775 2.74 -5.72 -14.22
C ALA A 775 3.99 -6.20 -13.46
N PHE A 776 4.26 -5.62 -12.29
CA PHE A 776 5.39 -5.99 -11.45
C PHE A 776 5.05 -7.18 -10.55
N LEU A 777 5.53 -8.35 -10.90
CA LEU A 777 5.28 -9.57 -10.12
C LEU A 777 6.24 -9.69 -8.93
N THR A 778 5.64 -9.72 -7.76
CA THR A 778 6.30 -10.02 -6.49
C THR A 778 5.47 -11.04 -5.74
N TRP A 779 5.96 -11.54 -4.60
CA TRP A 779 5.17 -12.40 -3.72
C TRP A 779 3.89 -11.75 -3.21
N ASP A 780 3.81 -10.43 -3.14
CA ASP A 780 2.63 -9.68 -2.69
C ASP A 780 1.66 -9.35 -3.84
N HIS A 781 2.06 -9.59 -5.10
CA HIS A 781 1.21 -9.30 -6.26
C HIS A 781 -0.05 -10.19 -6.27
N PRO A 782 -1.25 -9.64 -6.58
CA PRO A 782 -2.49 -10.40 -6.59
C PRO A 782 -2.44 -11.67 -7.44
N MET A 783 -1.83 -11.64 -8.61
CA MET A 783 -1.67 -12.80 -9.49
C MET A 783 -0.96 -13.98 -8.80
N ILE A 784 0.10 -13.71 -8.04
CA ILE A 784 0.86 -14.74 -7.31
C ILE A 784 0.10 -15.20 -6.07
N ARG A 785 -0.42 -14.26 -5.28
CA ARG A 785 -1.17 -14.60 -4.05
C ARG A 785 -2.42 -15.41 -4.37
N ASN A 786 -3.26 -14.89 -5.26
CA ASN A 786 -4.50 -15.57 -5.62
C ASN A 786 -4.22 -16.86 -6.40
N GLY A 787 -3.11 -16.95 -7.14
CA GLY A 787 -2.64 -18.18 -7.76
C GLY A 787 -2.27 -19.24 -6.72
N ILE A 788 -1.57 -18.87 -5.64
CA ILE A 788 -1.29 -19.76 -4.51
C ILE A 788 -2.61 -20.19 -3.85
N ASP A 789 -3.48 -19.25 -3.57
CA ASP A 789 -4.77 -19.53 -2.92
C ASP A 789 -5.65 -20.43 -3.77
N LEU A 790 -5.67 -20.26 -5.09
CA LEU A 790 -6.38 -21.13 -6.03
C LEU A 790 -5.89 -22.59 -5.98
N ILE A 791 -4.58 -22.80 -5.87
CA ILE A 791 -4.01 -24.17 -5.72
C ILE A 791 -4.33 -24.74 -4.35
N VAL A 792 -4.12 -23.98 -3.28
CA VAL A 792 -4.26 -24.46 -1.89
C VAL A 792 -5.73 -24.68 -1.52
N SER A 793 -6.64 -23.81 -1.96
CA SER A 793 -8.06 -23.93 -1.69
C SER A 793 -8.75 -24.97 -2.57
N GLY A 794 -8.26 -25.14 -3.81
CA GLY A 794 -8.83 -26.04 -4.79
C GLY A 794 -8.46 -27.52 -4.59
N ASP A 795 -8.88 -28.32 -5.56
CA ASP A 795 -8.63 -29.77 -5.59
C ASP A 795 -7.37 -30.18 -6.38
N ILE A 796 -6.68 -29.20 -6.99
CA ILE A 796 -5.50 -29.44 -7.82
C ILE A 796 -4.37 -29.99 -6.95
N GLY A 797 -3.82 -31.15 -7.33
CA GLY A 797 -2.67 -31.74 -6.68
C GLY A 797 -2.95 -32.44 -5.35
N LYS A 798 -4.21 -32.72 -4.98
CA LYS A 798 -4.55 -33.39 -3.73
C LYS A 798 -4.11 -34.87 -3.67
N CYS A 799 -4.06 -35.58 -4.81
CA CYS A 799 -3.56 -36.94 -4.80
C CYS A 799 -2.82 -37.27 -6.11
N ALA A 800 -1.71 -37.98 -6.00
CA ALA A 800 -0.90 -38.39 -7.15
C ALA A 800 -0.32 -39.79 -6.98
N VAL A 801 0.15 -40.36 -8.10
CA VAL A 801 0.92 -41.59 -8.14
C VAL A 801 2.18 -41.39 -8.95
N SER A 802 3.32 -41.86 -8.48
CA SER A 802 4.61 -41.69 -9.16
C SER A 802 5.44 -42.99 -9.09
N LEU A 803 6.37 -43.15 -10.01
CA LEU A 803 7.35 -44.21 -10.01
C LEU A 803 8.71 -43.71 -9.56
N LEU A 804 9.37 -44.43 -8.66
CA LEU A 804 10.70 -44.15 -8.19
C LEU A 804 11.70 -45.08 -8.87
N ILE A 805 12.61 -44.52 -9.66
CA ILE A 805 13.71 -45.28 -10.24
C ILE A 805 14.85 -45.29 -9.24
N ASN A 806 15.01 -46.41 -8.54
CA ASN A 806 16.08 -46.58 -7.56
C ASN A 806 16.63 -48.01 -7.58
N LYS A 807 17.94 -48.13 -7.78
CA LYS A 807 18.64 -49.43 -7.83
C LYS A 807 18.80 -50.11 -6.49
N HIS A 808 18.64 -49.39 -5.39
CA HIS A 808 18.82 -49.88 -4.01
C HIS A 808 17.51 -50.37 -3.36
N LEU A 809 16.36 -50.09 -3.97
CA LEU A 809 15.08 -50.52 -3.47
C LEU A 809 14.54 -51.73 -4.29
N PRO A 810 14.00 -52.73 -3.65
CA PRO A 810 13.32 -53.80 -4.36
C PRO A 810 12.19 -53.25 -5.26
N PRO A 811 12.01 -53.79 -6.47
CA PRO A 811 10.89 -53.40 -7.32
C PRO A 811 9.55 -53.67 -6.63
N GLY A 812 8.61 -52.74 -6.78
CA GLY A 812 7.30 -52.83 -6.14
C GLY A 812 7.28 -52.36 -4.67
N THR A 813 8.39 -51.82 -4.14
CA THR A 813 8.37 -51.20 -2.80
C THR A 813 7.45 -49.99 -2.80
N LEU A 814 6.45 -50.01 -1.90
CA LEU A 814 5.49 -48.95 -1.74
C LEU A 814 6.03 -47.89 -0.74
N LEU A 815 6.02 -46.64 -1.12
CA LEU A 815 6.21 -45.49 -0.24
C LEU A 815 4.93 -44.63 -0.28
N LEU A 816 4.56 -44.07 0.86
CA LEU A 816 3.45 -43.11 0.96
C LEU A 816 3.97 -41.78 1.44
N GLU A 817 3.79 -40.75 0.63
CA GLU A 817 4.05 -39.37 0.99
C GLU A 817 2.74 -38.67 1.30
N THR A 818 2.65 -38.08 2.49
CA THR A 818 1.48 -37.33 2.93
C THR A 818 1.90 -35.93 3.37
N ILE A 819 1.11 -34.95 3.02
CA ILE A 819 1.26 -33.58 3.46
C ILE A 819 0.06 -33.23 4.35
N TYR A 820 0.35 -32.93 5.60
CA TYR A 820 -0.62 -32.37 6.53
C TYR A 820 -0.44 -30.88 6.63
N VAL A 821 -1.53 -30.15 6.83
CA VAL A 821 -1.48 -28.71 7.10
C VAL A 821 -1.98 -28.48 8.51
N LEU A 822 -1.11 -27.87 9.32
CA LEU A 822 -1.45 -27.36 10.64
C LEU A 822 -1.97 -25.94 10.48
N GLU A 823 -3.19 -25.69 10.92
CA GLU A 823 -3.87 -24.39 10.79
C GLU A 823 -4.79 -24.12 11.97
N THR A 824 -5.12 -22.87 12.18
CA THR A 824 -6.12 -22.44 13.15
C THR A 824 -7.12 -21.51 12.50
N GLN A 825 -8.38 -21.65 12.87
CA GLN A 825 -9.46 -20.77 12.45
C GLN A 825 -9.63 -19.68 13.50
N ALA A 826 -9.56 -18.42 13.07
CA ALA A 826 -9.66 -17.26 13.94
C ALA A 826 -10.01 -16.01 13.13
N PRO A 827 -10.51 -14.96 13.79
CA PRO A 827 -10.69 -13.66 13.17
C PRO A 827 -9.40 -13.16 12.52
N LYS A 828 -9.48 -12.64 11.30
CA LYS A 828 -8.31 -12.15 10.54
C LYS A 828 -7.55 -11.06 11.28
N GLY A 829 -8.27 -10.13 11.93
CA GLY A 829 -7.69 -9.02 12.68
C GLY A 829 -6.69 -9.44 13.76
N LEU A 830 -6.78 -10.67 14.27
CA LEU A 830 -5.78 -11.22 15.21
C LEU A 830 -4.44 -11.51 14.54
N ASN A 831 -4.40 -11.63 13.21
CA ASN A 831 -3.20 -11.93 12.42
C ASN A 831 -2.37 -13.11 12.98
N LEU A 832 -3.07 -14.20 13.32
CA LEU A 832 -2.43 -15.40 13.91
C LEU A 832 -1.39 -16.02 12.97
N SER A 833 -1.56 -15.83 11.66
CA SER A 833 -0.64 -16.34 10.64
C SER A 833 0.80 -15.84 10.77
N ARG A 834 1.04 -14.77 11.53
CA ARG A 834 2.41 -14.31 11.86
C ARG A 834 3.09 -15.22 12.91
N PHE A 835 2.34 -16.03 13.65
CA PHE A 835 2.84 -16.96 14.67
C PHE A 835 2.66 -18.41 14.22
N LEU A 836 1.50 -18.74 13.67
CA LEU A 836 1.16 -20.05 13.14
C LEU A 836 0.42 -19.90 11.80
N PRO A 837 1.16 -19.67 10.70
CA PRO A 837 0.56 -19.74 9.36
C PRO A 837 0.12 -21.16 9.04
N PRO A 838 -0.72 -21.39 8.00
CA PRO A 838 -0.93 -22.73 7.46
C PRO A 838 0.41 -23.40 7.19
N THR A 839 0.75 -24.40 8.01
CA THR A 839 2.11 -24.98 8.04
C THR A 839 2.08 -26.38 7.49
N PRO A 840 2.72 -26.67 6.33
CA PRO A 840 2.79 -28.01 5.78
C PRO A 840 3.76 -28.90 6.56
N ILE A 841 3.28 -30.05 6.98
CA ILE A 841 4.05 -31.10 7.63
C ILE A 841 4.12 -32.29 6.68
N ARG A 842 5.31 -32.61 6.19
CA ARG A 842 5.56 -33.71 5.27
C ARG A 842 5.91 -34.97 6.01
N VAL A 843 5.23 -36.09 5.71
CA VAL A 843 5.54 -37.41 6.19
C VAL A 843 5.77 -38.34 5.00
N LEU A 844 6.92 -39.02 4.95
CA LEU A 844 7.26 -39.99 3.92
C LEU A 844 7.45 -41.34 4.58
N LEU A 845 6.49 -42.26 4.39
CA LEU A 845 6.52 -43.59 5.00
C LEU A 845 7.04 -44.65 4.02
N ASP A 846 7.88 -45.51 4.52
CA ASP A 846 8.20 -46.81 3.85
C ASP A 846 7.08 -47.85 4.11
N ASN A 847 7.18 -48.99 3.48
CA ASN A 847 6.24 -50.10 3.65
C ASN A 847 6.19 -50.70 5.10
N LYS A 848 7.13 -50.31 5.97
CA LYS A 848 7.19 -50.69 7.39
C LYS A 848 6.63 -49.61 8.32
N GLY A 849 6.25 -48.44 7.77
CA GLY A 849 5.74 -47.31 8.53
C GLY A 849 6.83 -46.42 9.17
N ASN A 850 8.08 -46.51 8.72
CA ASN A 850 9.14 -45.60 9.16
C ASN A 850 9.05 -44.28 8.40
N ASN A 851 9.16 -43.18 9.12
CA ASN A 851 9.16 -41.86 8.48
C ASN A 851 10.56 -41.48 7.99
N MET A 852 10.70 -41.34 6.69
CA MET A 852 11.94 -40.98 5.99
C MET A 852 12.02 -39.54 5.55
N ALA A 853 11.06 -38.71 5.90
CA ALA A 853 10.96 -37.31 5.42
C ALA A 853 12.18 -36.45 5.79
N THR A 854 12.85 -36.72 6.93
CA THR A 854 14.08 -36.02 7.36
C THR A 854 15.32 -36.48 6.60
N GLN A 855 15.33 -37.71 6.08
CA GLN A 855 16.46 -38.28 5.36
C GLN A 855 16.39 -38.05 3.86
N VAL A 856 15.18 -37.93 3.33
CA VAL A 856 14.90 -37.80 1.91
C VAL A 856 14.22 -36.43 1.66
N SER A 857 14.99 -35.48 1.15
CA SER A 857 14.45 -34.14 0.82
C SER A 857 13.42 -34.25 -0.32
N PHE A 858 12.42 -33.34 -0.31
CA PHE A 858 11.39 -33.31 -1.35
C PHE A 858 12.02 -33.11 -2.75
N THR A 859 12.87 -32.11 -2.90
CA THR A 859 13.54 -31.79 -4.17
C THR A 859 14.46 -32.94 -4.66
N GLY A 860 15.11 -33.65 -3.74
CA GLY A 860 15.92 -34.84 -4.07
C GLY A 860 15.06 -35.98 -4.57
N LEU A 861 13.89 -36.20 -3.97
CA LEU A 861 12.94 -37.21 -4.38
C LEU A 861 12.33 -36.90 -5.75
N GLU A 862 11.88 -35.65 -5.95
CA GLU A 862 11.28 -35.19 -7.24
C GLU A 862 12.16 -35.49 -8.45
N LYS A 863 13.47 -35.30 -8.33
CA LYS A 863 14.44 -35.56 -9.43
C LYS A 863 14.51 -37.01 -9.86
N GLN A 864 14.08 -37.96 -8.98
CA GLN A 864 14.15 -39.38 -9.23
C GLN A 864 12.78 -39.97 -9.61
N LEU A 865 11.70 -39.19 -9.49
CA LEU A 865 10.37 -39.63 -9.81
C LEU A 865 10.07 -39.54 -11.31
N LYS A 866 9.27 -40.49 -11.77
CA LYS A 866 8.73 -40.53 -13.14
C LYS A 866 7.20 -40.49 -13.11
N PRO A 867 6.57 -39.78 -14.03
CA PRO A 867 5.12 -39.73 -14.14
C PRO A 867 4.57 -41.10 -14.54
N VAL A 868 3.32 -41.38 -14.17
CA VAL A 868 2.58 -42.60 -14.46
C VAL A 868 1.34 -42.25 -15.27
N ASN A 869 0.98 -43.08 -16.25
CA ASN A 869 -0.28 -42.90 -16.95
C ASN A 869 -1.46 -43.24 -16.02
N LYS A 870 -2.64 -42.69 -16.31
CA LYS A 870 -3.84 -42.83 -15.49
C LYS A 870 -4.27 -44.27 -15.27
N GLN A 871 -4.11 -45.16 -16.26
CA GLN A 871 -4.49 -46.58 -16.19
C GLN A 871 -3.57 -47.34 -15.21
N MET A 872 -2.25 -47.15 -15.30
CA MET A 872 -1.29 -47.77 -14.40
C MET A 872 -1.44 -47.23 -12.97
N ALA A 873 -1.68 -45.93 -12.80
CA ALA A 873 -1.94 -45.33 -11.51
C ALA A 873 -3.14 -45.97 -10.81
N ASN A 874 -4.25 -46.16 -11.52
CA ASN A 874 -5.45 -46.84 -10.99
C ASN A 874 -5.18 -48.26 -10.62
N GLN A 875 -4.40 -49.03 -11.40
CA GLN A 875 -4.00 -50.39 -11.09
C GLN A 875 -3.18 -50.45 -9.80
N ILE A 876 -2.17 -49.58 -9.66
CA ILE A 876 -1.33 -49.47 -8.46
C ILE A 876 -2.19 -49.23 -7.23
N VAL A 877 -3.09 -48.21 -7.28
CA VAL A 877 -3.97 -47.86 -6.16
C VAL A 877 -4.92 -49.00 -5.80
N THR A 878 -5.49 -49.69 -6.79
CA THR A 878 -6.40 -50.79 -6.57
C THR A 878 -5.70 -51.97 -5.90
N MET A 879 -4.49 -52.34 -6.35
CA MET A 879 -3.68 -53.41 -5.79
C MET A 879 -3.21 -53.13 -4.37
N ALA A 880 -2.77 -51.89 -4.12
CA ALA A 880 -2.19 -51.48 -2.83
C ALA A 880 -3.20 -50.85 -1.86
N LYS A 881 -4.49 -50.86 -2.15
CA LYS A 881 -5.54 -50.14 -1.40
C LYS A 881 -5.49 -50.34 0.12
N ASN A 882 -5.33 -51.55 0.57
CA ASN A 882 -5.30 -51.88 2.01
C ASN A 882 -4.01 -51.40 2.69
N ASP A 883 -2.87 -51.45 2.00
CA ASP A 883 -1.60 -50.99 2.53
C ASP A 883 -1.55 -49.46 2.56
N ILE A 884 -2.11 -48.80 1.54
CA ILE A 884 -2.24 -47.32 1.53
C ILE A 884 -3.10 -46.84 2.71
N ARG A 885 -4.25 -47.50 2.99
CA ARG A 885 -5.09 -47.18 4.15
C ARG A 885 -4.36 -47.32 5.48
N LYS A 886 -3.59 -48.39 5.66
CA LYS A 886 -2.78 -48.59 6.86
C LYS A 886 -1.71 -47.51 7.01
N LEU A 887 -1.01 -47.19 5.91
CA LEU A 887 0.04 -46.16 5.92
C LEU A 887 -0.54 -44.78 6.19
N ILE A 888 -1.73 -44.45 5.70
CA ILE A 888 -2.42 -43.19 6.04
C ILE A 888 -2.66 -43.10 7.55
N ALA A 889 -3.20 -44.15 8.17
CA ALA A 889 -3.43 -44.17 9.62
C ALA A 889 -2.12 -44.05 10.42
N ILE A 890 -1.03 -44.66 9.95
CA ILE A 890 0.30 -44.54 10.58
C ILE A 890 0.83 -43.10 10.39
N SER A 891 0.64 -42.47 9.24
CA SER A 891 1.08 -41.11 8.97
C SER A 891 0.40 -40.07 9.88
N GLU A 892 -0.88 -40.27 10.18
CA GLU A 892 -1.63 -39.43 11.11
C GLU A 892 -1.08 -39.53 12.55
N GLN A 893 -0.69 -40.71 12.99
CA GLN A 893 -0.01 -40.89 14.28
C GLN A 893 1.39 -40.27 14.31
N ARG A 894 2.10 -40.18 13.17
CA ARG A 894 3.45 -39.62 13.07
C ARG A 894 3.44 -38.10 13.03
N VAL A 895 2.37 -37.51 12.55
CA VAL A 895 2.23 -36.05 12.47
C VAL A 895 1.91 -35.40 13.81
N GLN A 896 1.15 -36.10 14.67
CA GLN A 896 0.64 -35.58 15.93
C GLN A 896 1.71 -34.95 16.86
N PRO A 897 2.84 -35.64 17.17
CA PRO A 897 3.86 -35.06 18.06
C PRO A 897 4.49 -33.79 17.47
N GLN A 898 4.73 -33.78 16.15
CA GLN A 898 5.33 -32.66 15.47
C GLN A 898 4.39 -31.45 15.44
N ALA A 899 3.10 -31.67 15.16
CA ALA A 899 2.09 -30.62 15.21
C ALA A 899 1.96 -30.02 16.61
N GLN A 900 1.94 -30.86 17.68
CA GLN A 900 1.88 -30.40 19.06
C GLN A 900 3.10 -29.54 19.45
N THR A 901 4.30 -29.91 19.01
CA THR A 901 5.51 -29.14 19.25
C THR A 901 5.40 -27.78 18.57
N MET A 902 5.01 -27.72 17.30
CA MET A 902 4.83 -26.47 16.54
C MET A 902 3.76 -25.55 17.17
N MET A 903 2.66 -26.11 17.66
CA MET A 903 1.63 -25.35 18.37
C MET A 903 2.17 -24.72 19.66
N GLN A 904 2.98 -25.46 20.43
CA GLN A 904 3.59 -24.93 21.64
C GLN A 904 4.61 -23.84 21.35
N GLU A 905 5.46 -24.02 20.34
CA GLU A 905 6.43 -23.02 19.90
C GLU A 905 5.73 -21.75 19.42
N ALA A 906 4.68 -21.87 18.62
CA ALA A 906 3.88 -20.74 18.16
C ALA A 906 3.22 -19.98 19.30
N LYS A 907 2.66 -20.71 20.28
CA LYS A 907 2.06 -20.12 21.48
C LYS A 907 3.09 -19.37 22.33
N GLN A 908 4.27 -19.93 22.51
CA GLN A 908 5.33 -19.32 23.30
C GLN A 908 5.89 -18.08 22.59
N LEU A 909 6.06 -18.15 21.28
CA LEU A 909 6.47 -17.01 20.46
C LEU A 909 5.45 -15.87 20.54
N ALA A 910 4.17 -16.16 20.43
CA ALA A 910 3.08 -15.20 20.53
C ALA A 910 3.03 -14.54 21.92
N ASP A 911 3.10 -15.36 22.99
CA ASP A 911 3.08 -14.86 24.35
C ASP A 911 4.29 -13.95 24.63
N ASN A 912 5.49 -14.38 24.25
CA ASN A 912 6.69 -13.57 24.43
C ASN A 912 6.61 -12.23 23.69
N ALA A 913 6.22 -12.26 22.40
CA ALA A 913 6.16 -11.06 21.58
C ALA A 913 5.10 -10.06 22.08
N LEU A 914 3.88 -10.55 22.36
CA LEU A 914 2.78 -9.69 22.82
C LEU A 914 2.97 -9.21 24.25
N SER A 915 3.59 -10.01 25.12
CA SER A 915 3.95 -9.58 26.50
C SER A 915 5.03 -8.51 26.47
N ALA A 916 6.06 -8.66 25.65
CA ALA A 916 7.13 -7.67 25.52
C ALA A 916 6.57 -6.32 25.06
N GLU A 917 5.69 -6.33 24.06
CA GLU A 917 5.04 -5.11 23.55
C GLU A 917 4.12 -4.48 24.61
N LEU A 918 3.33 -5.31 25.32
CA LEU A 918 2.45 -4.86 26.38
C LEU A 918 3.26 -4.21 27.54
N HIS A 919 4.34 -4.85 27.97
CA HIS A 919 5.24 -4.29 28.98
C HIS A 919 5.86 -2.96 28.53
N ARG A 920 6.31 -2.89 27.27
CA ARG A 920 6.86 -1.68 26.68
C ARG A 920 5.83 -0.54 26.65
N LEU A 921 4.61 -0.79 26.17
CA LEU A 921 3.55 0.22 26.11
C LEU A 921 3.11 0.68 27.50
N THR A 922 2.97 -0.24 28.45
CA THR A 922 2.59 0.09 29.83
C THR A 922 3.67 0.93 30.53
N ALA A 923 4.94 0.58 30.36
CA ALA A 923 6.05 1.37 30.89
C ALA A 923 6.11 2.77 30.24
N LEU A 924 5.91 2.86 28.94
CA LEU A 924 5.88 4.15 28.23
C LEU A 924 4.67 4.99 28.64
N GLN A 925 3.50 4.41 28.87
CA GLN A 925 2.30 5.14 29.30
C GLN A 925 2.52 5.91 30.60
N ALA A 926 3.31 5.35 31.53
CA ALA A 926 3.62 5.99 32.80
C ALA A 926 4.39 7.32 32.62
N VAL A 927 5.12 7.49 31.52
CA VAL A 927 5.99 8.64 31.23
C VAL A 927 5.59 9.44 30.02
N ASN A 928 4.89 8.83 29.04
CA ASN A 928 4.47 9.47 27.80
C ASN A 928 2.94 9.44 27.66
N LYS A 929 2.32 10.59 27.74
CA LYS A 929 0.86 10.76 27.62
C LYS A 929 0.32 10.49 26.22
N ASN A 930 1.17 10.27 25.21
CA ASN A 930 0.75 9.88 23.85
C ASN A 930 0.36 8.40 23.73
N ILE A 931 0.56 7.60 24.77
CA ILE A 931 0.13 6.20 24.81
C ILE A 931 -1.30 6.15 25.36
N ARG A 932 -2.23 5.79 24.51
CA ARG A 932 -3.65 5.72 24.83
C ARG A 932 -3.97 4.47 25.66
N ALA A 933 -4.88 4.60 26.61
CA ALA A 933 -5.31 3.47 27.45
C ALA A 933 -6.05 2.41 26.63
N ASP A 934 -6.80 2.80 25.59
CA ASP A 934 -7.50 1.89 24.70
C ASP A 934 -6.53 1.07 23.81
N GLU A 935 -5.37 1.62 23.42
CA GLU A 935 -4.32 0.89 22.70
C GLU A 935 -3.79 -0.29 23.56
N ILE A 936 -3.59 -0.08 24.85
CA ILE A 936 -3.15 -1.14 25.77
C ILE A 936 -4.26 -2.18 25.96
N ALA A 937 -5.50 -1.74 26.19
CA ALA A 937 -6.64 -2.64 26.35
C ALA A 937 -6.88 -3.50 25.10
N LEU A 938 -6.75 -2.93 23.91
CA LEU A 938 -6.83 -3.67 22.64
C LEU A 938 -5.72 -4.72 22.53
N LEU A 939 -4.48 -4.38 22.92
CA LEU A 939 -3.36 -5.31 22.87
C LEU A 939 -3.52 -6.45 23.89
N GLU A 940 -4.05 -6.17 25.10
CA GLU A 940 -4.37 -7.19 26.11
C GLU A 940 -5.45 -8.17 25.58
N ALA A 941 -6.52 -7.63 24.98
CA ALA A 941 -7.58 -8.42 24.37
C ALA A 941 -7.03 -9.27 23.23
N GLN A 942 -6.21 -8.69 22.34
CA GLN A 942 -5.55 -9.41 21.24
C GLN A 942 -4.67 -10.54 21.79
N LYS A 943 -3.85 -10.29 22.81
CA LYS A 943 -3.01 -11.32 23.43
C LYS A 943 -3.85 -12.50 23.92
N SER A 944 -4.90 -12.21 24.69
CA SER A 944 -5.80 -13.25 25.25
C SER A 944 -6.44 -14.10 24.16
N GLN A 945 -7.03 -13.45 23.14
CA GLN A 945 -7.68 -14.11 22.01
C GLN A 945 -6.66 -14.91 21.15
N THR A 946 -5.49 -14.34 20.88
CA THR A 946 -4.41 -15.04 20.13
C THR A 946 -4.02 -16.35 20.82
N LEU A 947 -3.75 -16.31 22.12
CA LEU A 947 -3.36 -17.50 22.86
C LEU A 947 -4.49 -18.55 22.95
N HIS A 948 -5.75 -18.09 23.03
CA HIS A 948 -6.91 -18.96 23.00
C HIS A 948 -7.02 -19.70 21.65
N HIS A 949 -7.03 -19.00 20.53
CA HIS A 949 -7.15 -19.60 19.21
C HIS A 949 -5.97 -20.51 18.85
N LEU A 950 -4.73 -20.17 19.25
CA LEU A 950 -3.56 -21.04 19.04
C LEU A 950 -3.71 -22.40 19.74
N THR A 951 -4.43 -22.48 20.86
CA THR A 951 -4.71 -23.76 21.52
C THR A 951 -5.75 -24.62 20.79
N GLN A 952 -6.51 -24.03 19.88
CA GLN A 952 -7.54 -24.69 19.06
C GLN A 952 -7.02 -25.11 17.68
N ALA A 953 -5.74 -24.90 17.38
CA ALA A 953 -5.16 -25.30 16.11
C ALA A 953 -5.33 -26.80 15.86
N THR A 954 -5.61 -27.14 14.62
CA THR A 954 -5.86 -28.53 14.17
C THR A 954 -5.02 -28.83 12.93
N TRP A 955 -4.74 -30.08 12.69
CA TRP A 955 -4.08 -30.52 11.47
C TRP A 955 -5.02 -31.35 10.62
N ARG A 956 -4.95 -31.21 9.31
CA ARG A 956 -5.70 -31.98 8.34
C ARG A 956 -4.79 -32.59 7.29
N LEU A 957 -5.15 -33.75 6.76
CA LEU A 957 -4.48 -34.28 5.57
C LEU A 957 -4.87 -33.42 4.36
N ASP A 958 -3.91 -32.77 3.77
CA ASP A 958 -4.11 -31.89 2.64
C ASP A 958 -3.92 -32.58 1.30
N SER A 959 -2.83 -33.36 1.18
CA SER A 959 -2.53 -34.08 -0.05
C SER A 959 -1.72 -35.33 0.22
N LEU A 960 -1.78 -36.32 -0.71
CA LEU A 960 -1.03 -37.52 -0.60
C LEU A 960 -0.51 -38.00 -1.96
N ARG A 961 0.62 -38.69 -1.93
CA ARG A 961 1.23 -39.31 -3.11
C ARG A 961 1.67 -40.75 -2.84
N VAL A 962 1.24 -41.64 -3.69
CA VAL A 962 1.68 -43.03 -3.69
C VAL A 962 2.88 -43.19 -4.61
N ILE A 963 3.96 -43.77 -4.11
CA ILE A 963 5.21 -43.94 -4.85
C ILE A 963 5.55 -45.41 -4.87
N VAL A 964 5.84 -45.97 -6.05
CA VAL A 964 6.23 -47.34 -6.22
C VAL A 964 7.62 -47.44 -6.86
N SER A 965 8.52 -48.20 -6.26
CA SER A 965 9.87 -48.38 -6.79
C SER A 965 9.86 -49.26 -8.06
N MET A 966 10.68 -48.88 -9.04
CA MET A 966 10.97 -49.69 -10.23
C MET A 966 12.51 -49.76 -10.41
N GLN A 967 12.98 -50.88 -11.00
CA GLN A 967 14.37 -50.94 -11.47
C GLN A 967 14.42 -50.36 -12.89
N GLU A 968 15.48 -49.70 -13.20
CA GLU A 968 15.84 -49.34 -14.58
C GLU A 968 16.06 -50.61 -15.36
N SER A 969 15.27 -50.83 -16.41
CA SER A 969 15.43 -51.99 -17.31
C SER A 969 16.73 -51.89 -18.14
#